data_6a588f2ec63d6fa8b623f5e8445dae6c
#
_entry.id   6a588f2ec63d6fa8b623f5e8445dae6c
#
_cell.length_a   1.000
_cell.length_b   1.000
_cell.length_c   1.000
_cell.angle_alpha   90.00
_cell.angle_beta   90.00
_cell.angle_gamma   90.00
#
_symmetry.space_group_name_H-M   'P 1'
#
loop_
_entity.id
_entity.type
_entity.pdbx_description
1 polymer ?
#
loop_
_entity_poly.entity_id
_entity_poly.type
_entity_poly.pdbx_seq_one_letter_code
_entity_poly.pdbx_strand_id
1 'polypeptide(L)'
;MKIQQAKVSFNPLGTPSSDVFDDVYFSNNDGLAETQYVFIQGNNLLVKWRSCSHESFTIAETGFGTGLNFLLTLSLFNIFRSENPTHPLKRLFFISTEKFPMRRCDLLSALKAWPSLSQFSAQLTHQYPINISGQHRLTFCDHCVILDLHFDDAHQAFLNTHSYCDGLVDVWFLDGFAPSKNDQMWTCALFSQIARLSKDAASFATFTAAGAVKRGLQDVGFDVKKIKGFGRKRDMLVGTFAPQQRFNEHRHLETFEHQHPAFYRAPLLDTAKANSTRAAASVEQPNMSANPSDMDYENRIAIVGGGIASAILAIKLLQRGFKVDLLCADAALAAGASGNDQGGFYPQLNAEAGINTQVHVHSFLYAARFYRQLSLQGFEFAHDWCGVLQLGFNNNLQNRHQKMQQNHLWPKEFIEFVSAEQASKIAKVSIGHPGLFIPNGGWISPPALVQACIRYCETEHTDDFTLRLNSPVVTYDCTENYCNVEVAQNVVSDSSTLDASGDSADQVLNYRYQACILACGAASHTLVKQPIPFRHTRGQVERVHEQTSSQHLSTVLCHKGYMTPSLNQHHALGSTYVKEDMQTDYRASEAKLNVSMHTNAVPEQEWLDEVTTAHLEAVAQDTVPHSKRKAKKQDFEQRGRAAIRCSTPDHLPTVGGVPDIENQKARFADLYKAKPTASYPISEHTQRVFMLTGLGSRGLTTAPLMAELLVSQICKEPLPLQNPLLNALNPNRFLLRALIRREL
;
A
#
# COMPACT_ATOMS: atom_id res chain seq x y z
N MET A 1 2.62 -7.88 17.08
CA MET A 1 1.54 -7.30 16.26
C MET A 1 0.32 -6.90 17.08
N LYS A 2 -0.23 -7.70 17.99
CA LYS A 2 -1.26 -7.19 18.92
C LYS A 2 -0.62 -6.19 19.87
N ILE A 3 -1.21 -4.98 19.98
CA ILE A 3 -0.74 -3.93 20.90
C ILE A 3 -1.68 -3.81 22.10
N GLN A 4 -1.18 -3.31 23.22
CA GLN A 4 -2.00 -3.08 24.42
C GLN A 4 -2.98 -1.96 24.17
N GLN A 5 -4.26 -2.19 24.44
CA GLN A 5 -5.29 -1.16 24.33
C GLN A 5 -5.35 -0.28 25.59
N ALA A 6 -5.80 0.95 25.41
CA ALA A 6 -6.07 1.87 26.52
C ALA A 6 -7.10 1.28 27.48
N LYS A 7 -6.89 1.53 28.78
CA LYS A 7 -7.91 1.35 29.80
C LYS A 7 -8.50 2.73 30.06
N VAL A 8 -9.76 2.90 29.67
CA VAL A 8 -10.44 4.20 29.68
C VAL A 8 -11.66 4.13 30.57
N SER A 9 -11.78 5.09 31.46
CA SER A 9 -12.99 5.39 32.21
C SER A 9 -13.57 6.76 31.80
N PHE A 10 -14.85 6.97 31.99
CA PHE A 10 -15.49 8.24 31.66
C PHE A 10 -15.97 8.91 32.98
N ASN A 11 -15.58 10.16 33.14
CA ASN A 11 -16.03 10.94 34.30
C ASN A 11 -17.51 11.35 34.15
N PRO A 12 -18.12 11.94 35.19
CA PRO A 12 -19.55 12.37 35.15
C PRO A 12 -19.87 13.39 34.04
N LEU A 13 -18.87 14.08 33.50
CA LEU A 13 -19.00 15.02 32.39
C LEU A 13 -18.85 14.35 31.01
N GLY A 14 -18.61 13.02 30.97
CA GLY A 14 -18.42 12.27 29.76
C GLY A 14 -17.00 12.39 29.15
N THR A 15 -16.04 12.99 29.86
CA THR A 15 -14.66 13.10 29.42
C THR A 15 -13.93 11.79 29.68
N PRO A 16 -13.24 11.20 28.67
CA PRO A 16 -12.43 10.01 28.88
C PRO A 16 -11.14 10.32 29.66
N SER A 17 -10.80 9.44 30.58
CA SER A 17 -9.56 9.46 31.37
C SER A 17 -8.82 8.13 31.22
N SER A 18 -7.50 8.20 31.26
CA SER A 18 -6.64 7.03 31.28
C SER A 18 -6.50 6.50 32.69
N ASP A 19 -6.91 5.26 32.91
CA ASP A 19 -6.73 4.61 34.24
C ASP A 19 -5.24 4.31 34.53
N VAL A 20 -4.38 4.27 33.48
CA VAL A 20 -2.94 3.99 33.63
C VAL A 20 -2.15 5.24 33.98
N PHE A 21 -2.49 6.38 33.37
CA PHE A 21 -1.76 7.64 33.54
C PHE A 21 -2.47 8.59 34.53
N ASP A 22 -3.66 8.27 34.98
CA ASP A 22 -4.50 9.11 35.87
C ASP A 22 -4.56 10.56 35.32
N ASP A 23 -4.88 10.69 34.02
CA ASP A 23 -4.97 11.95 33.29
C ASP A 23 -6.11 11.90 32.27
N VAL A 24 -6.65 13.05 31.89
CA VAL A 24 -7.77 13.17 30.94
C VAL A 24 -7.22 13.30 29.52
N TYR A 25 -7.95 12.76 28.55
CA TYR A 25 -7.56 12.87 27.14
C TYR A 25 -7.77 14.26 26.54
N PHE A 26 -8.66 15.06 27.14
CA PHE A 26 -8.90 16.46 26.77
C PHE A 26 -9.50 17.24 27.94
N SER A 27 -9.45 18.56 27.85
CA SER A 27 -9.93 19.44 28.90
C SER A 27 -11.42 19.27 29.17
N ASN A 28 -11.79 19.14 30.47
CA ASN A 28 -13.19 19.11 30.93
C ASN A 28 -13.98 20.41 30.64
N ASN A 29 -13.26 21.55 30.44
CA ASN A 29 -13.92 22.84 30.22
C ASN A 29 -14.31 23.02 28.75
N ASP A 30 -13.36 22.86 27.83
CA ASP A 30 -13.55 22.93 26.38
C ASP A 30 -12.31 22.38 25.67
N GLY A 31 -12.31 21.07 25.33
CA GLY A 31 -11.23 20.44 24.66
C GLY A 31 -11.02 20.94 23.23
N LEU A 32 -12.12 21.32 22.53
CA LEU A 32 -12.05 21.83 21.17
C LEU A 32 -11.39 23.22 21.13
N ALA A 33 -11.77 24.11 22.05
CA ALA A 33 -11.16 25.44 22.17
C ALA A 33 -9.69 25.35 22.61
N GLU A 34 -9.33 24.39 23.47
CA GLU A 34 -7.93 24.14 23.82
C GLU A 34 -7.11 23.69 22.59
N THR A 35 -7.61 22.74 21.82
CA THR A 35 -6.98 22.30 20.56
C THR A 35 -6.81 23.45 19.57
N GLN A 36 -7.86 24.26 19.39
CA GLN A 36 -7.83 25.43 18.52
C GLN A 36 -6.77 26.44 18.95
N TYR A 37 -6.66 26.72 20.25
CA TYR A 37 -5.72 27.69 20.79
C TYR A 37 -4.28 27.17 20.79
N VAL A 38 -4.05 25.97 21.33
CA VAL A 38 -2.72 25.43 21.52
C VAL A 38 -2.09 25.04 20.19
N PHE A 39 -2.78 24.20 19.39
CA PHE A 39 -2.16 23.57 18.24
C PHE A 39 -2.38 24.32 16.93
N ILE A 40 -3.59 24.84 16.70
CA ILE A 40 -3.89 25.54 15.45
C ILE A 40 -3.31 26.98 15.48
N GLN A 41 -3.68 27.76 16.50
CA GLN A 41 -3.21 29.15 16.64
C GLN A 41 -1.74 29.19 17.07
N GLY A 42 -1.32 28.35 18.04
CA GLY A 42 0.07 28.28 18.51
C GLY A 42 1.08 28.00 17.38
N ASN A 43 0.68 27.30 16.34
CA ASN A 43 1.49 27.07 15.14
C ASN A 43 1.23 28.05 13.99
N ASN A 44 0.29 28.99 14.12
CA ASN A 44 -0.18 29.84 13.01
C ASN A 44 -0.61 29.04 11.78
N LEU A 45 -1.28 27.90 11.95
CA LEU A 45 -1.45 26.89 10.92
C LEU A 45 -2.16 27.41 9.66
N LEU A 46 -3.26 28.19 9.82
CA LEU A 46 -3.98 28.74 8.68
C LEU A 46 -3.16 29.75 7.85
N VAL A 47 -2.28 30.51 8.52
CA VAL A 47 -1.36 31.44 7.82
C VAL A 47 -0.34 30.62 7.01
N LYS A 48 0.21 29.56 7.59
CA LYS A 48 1.16 28.68 6.91
C LYS A 48 0.51 28.01 5.68
N TRP A 49 -0.73 27.54 5.77
CA TRP A 49 -1.43 26.98 4.61
C TRP A 49 -1.59 27.99 3.48
N ARG A 50 -2.03 29.22 3.81
CA ARG A 50 -2.19 30.30 2.81
C ARG A 50 -0.89 30.69 2.12
N SER A 51 0.25 30.57 2.80
CA SER A 51 1.58 30.89 2.25
C SER A 51 2.30 29.68 1.65
N CYS A 52 1.70 28.49 1.70
CA CYS A 52 2.32 27.27 1.20
C CYS A 52 2.32 27.25 -0.34
N SER A 53 3.50 27.13 -0.94
CA SER A 53 3.69 27.00 -2.39
C SER A 53 3.80 25.55 -2.88
N HIS A 54 3.83 24.58 -1.96
CA HIS A 54 3.95 23.16 -2.27
C HIS A 54 2.57 22.49 -2.35
N GLU A 55 2.49 21.37 -3.06
CA GLU A 55 1.24 20.62 -3.19
C GLU A 55 0.84 19.85 -1.93
N SER A 56 1.78 19.59 -1.02
CA SER A 56 1.55 18.86 0.22
C SER A 56 2.10 19.57 1.44
N PHE A 57 1.45 19.35 2.58
CA PHE A 57 1.83 19.87 3.89
C PHE A 57 1.74 18.76 4.92
N THR A 58 2.74 18.63 5.80
CA THR A 58 2.81 17.54 6.77
C THR A 58 2.75 18.07 8.21
N ILE A 59 1.80 17.58 8.97
CA ILE A 59 1.71 17.77 10.42
C ILE A 59 2.10 16.45 11.09
N ALA A 60 2.85 16.50 12.19
CA ALA A 60 3.09 15.33 13.02
C ALA A 60 2.69 15.58 14.48
N GLU A 61 2.21 14.52 15.13
CA GLU A 61 1.66 14.54 16.48
C GLU A 61 2.24 13.41 17.33
N THR A 62 2.54 13.66 18.57
CA THR A 62 3.16 12.67 19.47
C THR A 62 2.18 11.78 20.23
N GLY A 63 0.88 12.12 20.27
CA GLY A 63 -0.15 11.33 20.95
C GLY A 63 -1.52 11.54 20.31
N PHE A 64 -2.08 10.50 19.66
CA PHE A 64 -3.36 10.57 18.97
C PHE A 64 -4.55 10.69 19.92
N GLY A 65 -4.54 9.96 21.02
CA GLY A 65 -5.61 9.94 22.02
C GLY A 65 -6.99 9.65 21.40
N THR A 66 -7.88 10.64 21.44
CA THR A 66 -9.22 10.58 20.83
C THR A 66 -9.24 11.03 19.36
N GLY A 67 -8.11 11.52 18.84
CA GLY A 67 -8.01 12.08 17.49
C GLY A 67 -8.65 13.46 17.33
N LEU A 68 -8.91 14.19 18.44
CA LEU A 68 -9.53 15.50 18.40
C LEU A 68 -8.73 16.52 17.60
N ASN A 69 -7.40 16.57 17.79
CA ASN A 69 -6.51 17.45 17.05
C ASN A 69 -6.56 17.16 15.55
N PHE A 70 -6.55 15.89 15.17
CA PHE A 70 -6.71 15.45 13.78
C PHE A 70 -8.07 15.87 13.21
N LEU A 71 -9.17 15.61 13.91
CA LEU A 71 -10.53 15.90 13.44
C LEU A 71 -10.77 17.41 13.23
N LEU A 72 -10.28 18.24 14.14
CA LEU A 72 -10.35 19.69 13.97
C LEU A 72 -9.50 20.14 12.78
N THR A 73 -8.29 19.63 12.66
CA THR A 73 -7.39 19.93 11.54
C THR A 73 -8.00 19.52 10.19
N LEU A 74 -8.58 18.32 10.12
CA LEU A 74 -9.31 17.80 8.97
C LEU A 74 -10.47 18.72 8.57
N SER A 75 -11.28 19.14 9.53
CA SER A 75 -12.41 20.07 9.31
C SER A 75 -11.92 21.41 8.74
N LEU A 76 -10.89 21.99 9.34
CA LEU A 76 -10.33 23.27 8.91
C LEU A 76 -9.67 23.18 7.52
N PHE A 77 -8.99 22.08 7.23
CA PHE A 77 -8.39 21.88 5.91
C PHE A 77 -9.44 21.67 4.82
N ASN A 78 -10.50 20.95 5.11
CA ASN A 78 -11.63 20.77 4.19
C ASN A 78 -12.26 22.13 3.83
N ILE A 79 -12.46 23.02 4.83
CA ILE A 79 -12.94 24.40 4.62
C ILE A 79 -11.92 25.17 3.77
N PHE A 80 -10.63 25.12 4.15
CA PHE A 80 -9.57 25.81 3.40
C PHE A 80 -9.55 25.41 1.92
N ARG A 81 -9.70 24.11 1.61
CA ARG A 81 -9.73 23.62 0.23
C ARG A 81 -10.96 24.08 -0.54
N SER A 82 -12.13 24.08 0.10
CA SER A 82 -13.38 24.54 -0.53
C SER A 82 -13.35 26.04 -0.85
N GLU A 83 -12.75 26.84 0.03
CA GLU A 83 -12.59 28.28 -0.16
C GLU A 83 -11.46 28.64 -1.16
N ASN A 84 -10.49 27.76 -1.36
CA ASN A 84 -9.30 28.01 -2.17
C ASN A 84 -9.03 26.86 -3.17
N PRO A 85 -9.93 26.58 -4.12
CA PRO A 85 -9.83 25.41 -5.01
C PRO A 85 -8.58 25.41 -5.89
N THR A 86 -8.09 26.58 -6.28
CA THR A 86 -6.91 26.76 -7.16
C THR A 86 -5.59 26.86 -6.39
N HIS A 87 -5.63 26.84 -5.06
CA HIS A 87 -4.41 26.96 -4.24
C HIS A 87 -3.43 25.80 -4.50
N PRO A 88 -2.10 26.05 -4.52
CA PRO A 88 -1.11 25.00 -4.74
C PRO A 88 -1.22 23.84 -3.74
N LEU A 89 -1.44 24.15 -2.45
CA LEU A 89 -1.60 23.15 -1.41
C LEU A 89 -2.87 22.33 -1.61
N LYS A 90 -2.69 21.10 -2.10
CA LYS A 90 -3.78 20.18 -2.43
C LYS A 90 -3.99 19.09 -1.37
N ARG A 91 -2.93 18.68 -0.66
CA ARG A 91 -2.93 17.52 0.24
C ARG A 91 -2.35 17.84 1.61
N LEU A 92 -2.99 17.31 2.63
CA LEU A 92 -2.54 17.35 4.01
C LEU A 92 -2.19 15.94 4.49
N PHE A 93 -0.98 15.75 4.98
CA PHE A 93 -0.56 14.56 5.70
C PHE A 93 -0.55 14.83 7.20
N PHE A 94 -1.18 13.94 7.95
CA PHE A 94 -1.17 13.99 9.41
C PHE A 94 -0.58 12.68 9.94
N ILE A 95 0.60 12.74 10.52
CA ILE A 95 1.30 11.60 11.10
C ILE A 95 1.07 11.64 12.61
N SER A 96 0.48 10.60 13.19
CA SER A 96 0.28 10.55 14.63
C SER A 96 0.69 9.20 15.22
N THR A 97 1.07 9.19 16.48
CA THR A 97 1.47 7.97 17.19
C THR A 97 0.52 7.70 18.37
N GLU A 98 0.27 6.41 18.64
CA GLU A 98 -0.53 6.01 19.79
C GLU A 98 -0.04 4.65 20.34
N LYS A 99 0.50 4.70 21.55
CA LYS A 99 1.05 3.50 22.21
C LYS A 99 -0.05 2.59 22.76
N PHE A 100 -1.18 3.17 23.17
CA PHE A 100 -2.31 2.47 23.78
C PHE A 100 -3.62 2.87 23.07
N PRO A 101 -3.87 2.34 21.84
CA PRO A 101 -5.06 2.74 21.10
C PRO A 101 -6.35 2.42 21.84
N MET A 102 -7.30 3.34 21.78
CA MET A 102 -8.63 3.13 22.34
C MET A 102 -9.36 2.00 21.62
N ARG A 103 -10.27 1.34 22.33
CA ARG A 103 -11.26 0.50 21.66
C ARG A 103 -12.19 1.39 20.83
N ARG A 104 -12.64 0.87 19.69
CA ARG A 104 -13.54 1.62 18.80
C ARG A 104 -14.82 2.13 19.50
N CYS A 105 -15.38 1.35 20.44
CA CYS A 105 -16.55 1.77 21.22
C CYS A 105 -16.24 2.96 22.16
N ASP A 106 -15.05 2.96 22.78
CA ASP A 106 -14.65 4.04 23.68
C ASP A 106 -14.36 5.32 22.89
N LEU A 107 -13.71 5.19 21.73
CA LEU A 107 -13.49 6.29 20.79
C LEU A 107 -14.81 6.91 20.32
N LEU A 108 -15.77 6.08 19.89
CA LEU A 108 -17.13 6.53 19.53
C LEU A 108 -17.81 7.31 20.66
N SER A 109 -17.68 6.83 21.90
CA SER A 109 -18.26 7.48 23.07
C SER A 109 -17.60 8.82 23.37
N ALA A 110 -16.27 8.89 23.28
CA ALA A 110 -15.51 10.12 23.50
C ALA A 110 -15.84 11.20 22.46
N LEU A 111 -15.99 10.83 21.20
CA LEU A 111 -16.23 11.77 20.09
C LEU A 111 -17.65 12.34 20.04
N LYS A 112 -18.61 11.78 20.79
CA LYS A 112 -19.96 12.37 20.95
C LYS A 112 -19.96 13.76 21.58
N ALA A 113 -18.89 14.12 22.28
CA ALA A 113 -18.74 15.45 22.89
C ALA A 113 -18.73 16.60 21.86
N TRP A 114 -18.44 16.31 20.56
CA TRP A 114 -18.32 17.34 19.51
C TRP A 114 -19.24 17.07 18.32
N PRO A 115 -20.53 17.44 18.40
CA PRO A 115 -21.49 17.29 17.30
C PRO A 115 -21.07 18.00 16.02
N SER A 116 -20.35 19.12 16.10
CA SER A 116 -19.82 19.87 14.95
C SER A 116 -18.81 19.08 14.10
N LEU A 117 -18.17 18.06 14.67
CA LEU A 117 -17.23 17.18 13.99
C LEU A 117 -17.82 15.79 13.65
N SER A 118 -19.14 15.60 13.84
CA SER A 118 -19.80 14.28 13.76
C SER A 118 -19.58 13.58 12.43
N GLN A 119 -19.60 14.29 11.30
CA GLN A 119 -19.36 13.72 9.98
C GLN A 119 -17.94 13.12 9.88
N PHE A 120 -16.93 13.84 10.33
CA PHE A 120 -15.54 13.37 10.29
C PHE A 120 -15.26 12.31 11.35
N SER A 121 -15.91 12.42 12.52
CA SER A 121 -15.86 11.41 13.58
C SER A 121 -16.42 10.06 13.10
N ALA A 122 -17.51 10.07 12.34
CA ALA A 122 -18.07 8.86 11.73
C ALA A 122 -17.10 8.23 10.71
N GLN A 123 -16.46 9.04 9.85
CA GLN A 123 -15.46 8.56 8.90
C GLN A 123 -14.24 7.97 9.62
N LEU A 124 -13.71 8.64 10.64
CA LEU A 124 -12.58 8.15 11.43
C LEU A 124 -12.92 6.82 12.11
N THR A 125 -14.04 6.74 12.80
CA THR A 125 -14.43 5.53 13.52
C THR A 125 -14.75 4.36 12.60
N HIS A 126 -15.26 4.62 11.39
CA HIS A 126 -15.46 3.59 10.37
C HIS A 126 -14.14 2.97 9.90
N GLN A 127 -13.12 3.80 9.69
CA GLN A 127 -11.80 3.39 9.19
C GLN A 127 -10.81 3.05 10.32
N TYR A 128 -11.17 3.30 11.61
CA TYR A 128 -10.24 3.13 12.73
C TYR A 128 -9.63 1.73 12.74
N PRO A 129 -8.29 1.63 12.80
CA PRO A 129 -7.62 0.35 12.64
C PRO A 129 -7.97 -0.63 13.77
N ILE A 130 -7.95 -1.91 13.44
CA ILE A 130 -7.97 -2.97 14.45
C ILE A 130 -6.66 -2.93 15.25
N ASN A 131 -6.67 -3.54 16.43
CA ASN A 131 -5.57 -3.48 17.41
C ASN A 131 -4.30 -4.27 16.98
N ILE A 132 -3.66 -3.80 15.92
CA ILE A 132 -2.42 -4.34 15.35
C ILE A 132 -1.37 -3.21 15.30
N SER A 133 -0.17 -3.48 15.87
CA SER A 133 0.94 -2.53 15.89
C SER A 133 1.48 -2.25 14.47
N GLY A 134 2.03 -1.05 14.28
CA GLY A 134 2.63 -0.56 13.06
C GLY A 134 1.89 0.63 12.48
N GLN A 135 2.21 0.98 11.25
CA GLN A 135 1.66 2.16 10.57
C GLN A 135 0.39 1.82 9.80
N HIS A 136 -0.65 2.60 9.99
CA HIS A 136 -1.94 2.48 9.32
C HIS A 136 -2.28 3.77 8.58
N ARG A 137 -2.29 3.72 7.24
CA ARG A 137 -2.71 4.86 6.41
C ARG A 137 -4.21 4.86 6.20
N LEU A 138 -4.87 5.98 6.53
CA LEU A 138 -6.29 6.24 6.32
C LEU A 138 -6.44 7.48 5.42
N THR A 139 -7.51 7.54 4.62
CA THR A 139 -7.73 8.63 3.68
C THR A 139 -9.11 9.26 3.89
N PHE A 140 -9.17 10.60 3.76
CA PHE A 140 -10.36 11.41 3.98
C PHE A 140 -10.50 12.46 2.87
N CYS A 141 -11.69 13.03 2.73
CA CYS A 141 -11.97 14.15 1.81
C CYS A 141 -11.42 13.89 0.40
N ASP A 142 -11.88 12.82 -0.24
CA ASP A 142 -11.46 12.42 -1.59
C ASP A 142 -9.94 12.40 -1.78
N HIS A 143 -9.25 11.78 -0.81
CA HIS A 143 -7.79 11.65 -0.76
C HIS A 143 -7.00 12.95 -0.57
N CYS A 144 -7.66 14.07 -0.21
CA CYS A 144 -6.98 15.33 0.10
C CYS A 144 -6.35 15.34 1.51
N VAL A 145 -6.85 14.53 2.45
CA VAL A 145 -6.29 14.40 3.80
C VAL A 145 -5.92 12.95 4.06
N ILE A 146 -4.67 12.73 4.43
CA ILE A 146 -4.10 11.42 4.72
C ILE A 146 -3.67 11.38 6.19
N LEU A 147 -4.17 10.40 6.95
CA LEU A 147 -3.74 10.11 8.31
C LEU A 147 -2.85 8.86 8.30
N ASP A 148 -1.59 9.03 8.69
CA ASP A 148 -0.67 7.95 9.01
C ASP A 148 -0.66 7.75 10.53
N LEU A 149 -1.45 6.79 11.01
CA LEU A 149 -1.60 6.48 12.43
C LEU A 149 -0.68 5.31 12.81
N HIS A 150 0.31 5.58 13.64
CA HIS A 150 1.26 4.58 14.14
C HIS A 150 0.78 4.03 15.49
N PHE A 151 0.37 2.78 15.52
CA PHE A 151 0.13 2.06 16.77
C PHE A 151 1.46 1.52 17.31
N ASP A 152 2.21 2.42 17.96
CA ASP A 152 3.55 2.14 18.47
C ASP A 152 3.96 3.19 19.51
N ASP A 153 5.07 2.96 20.20
CA ASP A 153 5.74 3.98 21.00
C ASP A 153 6.23 5.13 20.10
N ALA A 154 6.02 6.39 20.52
CA ALA A 154 6.31 7.56 19.69
C ALA A 154 7.78 7.62 19.23
N HIS A 155 8.74 7.30 20.11
CA HIS A 155 10.14 7.29 19.72
C HIS A 155 10.42 6.21 18.67
N GLN A 156 9.89 4.98 18.83
CA GLN A 156 10.08 3.89 17.87
C GLN A 156 9.38 4.18 16.54
N ALA A 157 8.17 4.72 16.58
CA ALA A 157 7.43 5.11 15.40
C ALA A 157 8.22 6.14 14.57
N PHE A 158 8.65 7.22 15.18
CA PHE A 158 9.42 8.27 14.47
C PHE A 158 10.81 7.81 14.08
N LEU A 159 11.50 6.98 14.86
CA LEU A 159 12.78 6.38 14.47
C LEU A 159 12.65 5.59 13.16
N ASN A 160 11.55 4.85 13.02
CA ASN A 160 11.27 4.04 11.84
C ASN A 160 10.55 4.80 10.72
N THR A 161 10.22 6.07 10.89
CA THR A 161 9.62 6.92 9.85
C THR A 161 10.69 7.37 8.86
N HIS A 162 10.41 7.15 7.56
CA HIS A 162 11.26 7.62 6.48
C HIS A 162 11.34 9.16 6.49
N SER A 163 12.50 9.71 6.18
CA SER A 163 12.72 11.14 6.01
C SER A 163 13.53 11.42 4.76
N TYR A 164 13.27 12.56 4.17
CA TYR A 164 14.07 13.12 3.08
C TYR A 164 15.21 13.99 3.63
N CYS A 165 16.16 14.36 2.78
CA CYS A 165 17.32 15.16 3.21
C CYS A 165 16.92 16.56 3.73
N ASP A 166 15.80 17.10 3.26
CA ASP A 166 15.21 18.39 3.64
C ASP A 166 14.17 18.30 4.77
N GLY A 167 14.02 17.11 5.38
CA GLY A 167 13.02 16.82 6.40
C GLY A 167 11.69 16.38 5.82
N LEU A 168 10.71 16.19 6.69
CA LEU A 168 9.37 15.67 6.33
C LEU A 168 8.24 16.54 6.88
N VAL A 169 8.40 17.08 8.10
CA VAL A 169 7.33 17.67 8.92
C VAL A 169 7.42 19.18 8.91
N ASP A 170 6.31 19.84 8.56
CA ASP A 170 6.16 21.29 8.55
C ASP A 170 5.73 21.83 9.92
N VAL A 171 4.90 21.06 10.65
CA VAL A 171 4.31 21.46 11.94
C VAL A 171 4.23 20.27 12.89
N TRP A 172 4.58 20.52 14.16
CA TRP A 172 4.47 19.55 15.24
C TRP A 172 3.38 19.92 16.23
N PHE A 173 2.50 18.96 16.55
CA PHE A 173 1.61 18.98 17.70
C PHE A 173 2.23 18.08 18.78
N LEU A 174 2.96 18.68 19.73
CA LEU A 174 3.57 17.92 20.82
C LEU A 174 2.52 17.72 21.91
N ASP A 175 1.67 16.72 21.72
CA ASP A 175 0.57 16.35 22.57
C ASP A 175 0.81 15.01 23.28
N GLY A 176 0.05 14.76 24.34
CA GLY A 176 0.10 13.57 25.17
C GLY A 176 -0.14 13.89 26.64
N PHE A 177 -0.09 12.89 27.51
CA PHE A 177 -0.24 13.10 28.95
C PHE A 177 0.87 13.97 29.53
N ALA A 178 0.53 14.71 30.60
CA ALA A 178 1.45 15.67 31.24
C ALA A 178 2.82 15.04 31.55
N PRO A 179 3.94 15.79 31.41
CA PRO A 179 5.28 15.24 31.67
C PRO A 179 5.47 14.63 33.06
N SER A 180 4.69 15.06 34.05
CA SER A 180 4.69 14.50 35.41
C SER A 180 3.93 13.19 35.53
N LYS A 181 3.11 12.83 34.52
CA LYS A 181 2.29 11.60 34.47
C LYS A 181 2.85 10.58 33.47
N ASN A 182 3.55 11.04 32.44
CA ASN A 182 4.19 10.21 31.39
C ASN A 182 5.54 10.81 30.99
N ASP A 183 6.57 10.53 31.76
CA ASP A 183 7.95 11.02 31.51
C ASP A 183 8.60 10.34 30.30
N GLN A 184 8.18 9.11 29.96
CA GLN A 184 8.73 8.34 28.83
C GLN A 184 8.46 9.00 27.47
N MET A 185 7.47 9.87 27.37
CA MET A 185 7.10 10.57 26.14
C MET A 185 7.90 11.88 25.93
N TRP A 186 8.62 12.36 26.93
CA TRP A 186 9.31 13.66 26.90
C TRP A 186 10.84 13.51 27.02
N THR A 187 11.42 12.60 26.21
CA THR A 187 12.83 12.22 26.27
C THR A 187 13.66 12.91 25.21
N CYS A 188 14.96 13.09 25.48
CA CYS A 188 15.93 13.58 24.49
C CYS A 188 15.94 12.72 23.21
N ALA A 189 15.78 11.41 23.36
CA ALA A 189 15.72 10.48 22.22
C ALA A 189 14.55 10.79 21.29
N LEU A 190 13.34 11.06 21.83
CA LEU A 190 12.18 11.49 21.04
C LEU A 190 12.44 12.85 20.39
N PHE A 191 12.96 13.83 21.14
CA PHE A 191 13.24 15.16 20.59
C PHE A 191 14.27 15.12 19.45
N SER A 192 15.24 14.22 19.50
CA SER A 192 16.19 14.01 18.40
C SER A 192 15.48 13.50 17.13
N GLN A 193 14.46 12.62 17.25
CA GLN A 193 13.68 12.19 16.09
C GLN A 193 12.77 13.31 15.57
N ILE A 194 12.19 14.12 16.45
CA ILE A 194 11.43 15.31 16.07
C ILE A 194 12.32 16.26 15.24
N ALA A 195 13.52 16.57 15.71
CA ALA A 195 14.47 17.40 14.98
C ALA A 195 14.86 16.80 13.62
N ARG A 196 15.16 15.50 13.59
CA ARG A 196 15.52 14.77 12.34
C ARG A 196 14.43 14.85 11.28
N LEU A 197 13.17 14.72 11.69
CA LEU A 197 12.01 14.74 10.80
C LEU A 197 11.56 16.16 10.43
N SER A 198 12.00 17.20 11.14
CA SER A 198 11.59 18.58 10.90
C SER A 198 12.19 19.13 9.61
N LYS A 199 11.38 19.79 8.81
CA LYS A 199 11.84 20.69 7.74
C LYS A 199 12.44 21.96 8.34
N ASP A 200 13.19 22.71 7.56
CA ASP A 200 13.65 24.02 7.94
C ASP A 200 12.46 24.95 8.26
N ALA A 201 12.56 25.70 9.35
CA ALA A 201 11.49 26.54 9.88
C ALA A 201 10.20 25.79 10.31
N ALA A 202 10.24 24.46 10.47
CA ALA A 202 9.14 23.72 11.06
C ALA A 202 8.79 24.28 12.44
N SER A 203 7.50 24.45 12.75
CA SER A 203 7.08 24.94 14.06
C SER A 203 6.53 23.84 14.94
N PHE A 204 6.53 24.09 16.24
CA PHE A 204 5.82 23.25 17.20
C PHE A 204 4.99 24.07 18.17
N ALA A 205 3.97 23.45 18.72
CA ALA A 205 3.23 23.93 19.88
C ALA A 205 2.95 22.78 20.85
N THR A 206 2.91 23.09 22.15
CA THR A 206 2.54 22.13 23.21
C THR A 206 1.89 22.84 24.37
N PHE A 207 0.91 22.18 25.00
CA PHE A 207 0.20 22.71 26.17
C PHE A 207 1.05 22.84 27.43
N THR A 208 2.22 22.18 27.48
CA THR A 208 3.09 22.17 28.66
C THR A 208 4.16 23.27 28.59
N ALA A 209 4.53 23.81 29.75
CA ALA A 209 5.66 24.73 29.90
C ALA A 209 6.79 24.16 30.77
N ALA A 210 6.86 22.82 30.91
CA ALA A 210 7.84 22.14 31.73
C ALA A 210 9.28 22.47 31.29
N GLY A 211 10.14 22.78 32.26
CA GLY A 211 11.52 23.21 31.99
C GLY A 211 12.37 22.13 31.28
N ALA A 212 12.13 20.85 31.56
CA ALA A 212 12.80 19.74 30.88
C ALA A 212 12.44 19.71 29.39
N VAL A 213 11.15 19.87 29.05
CA VAL A 213 10.66 19.90 27.66
C VAL A 213 11.27 21.10 26.92
N LYS A 214 11.27 22.29 27.56
CA LYS A 214 11.88 23.50 26.97
C LYS A 214 13.34 23.26 26.64
N ARG A 215 14.13 22.79 27.60
CA ARG A 215 15.57 22.54 27.40
C ARG A 215 15.81 21.47 26.34
N GLY A 216 15.11 20.32 26.43
CA GLY A 216 15.29 19.22 25.47
C GLY A 216 15.00 19.63 24.02
N LEU A 217 14.00 20.49 23.77
CA LEU A 217 13.74 21.03 22.43
C LEU A 217 14.80 22.05 21.99
N GLN A 218 15.31 22.87 22.91
CA GLN A 218 16.41 23.79 22.64
C GLN A 218 17.69 23.04 22.29
N ASP A 219 18.00 21.97 23.02
CA ASP A 219 19.22 21.15 22.82
C ASP A 219 19.26 20.48 21.43
N VAL A 220 18.09 20.25 20.81
CA VAL A 220 17.99 19.68 19.46
C VAL A 220 17.76 20.71 18.35
N GLY A 221 17.84 22.01 18.67
CA GLY A 221 17.88 23.09 17.66
C GLY A 221 16.56 23.84 17.45
N PHE A 222 15.60 23.78 18.37
CA PHE A 222 14.42 24.66 18.32
C PHE A 222 14.66 25.98 19.06
N ASP A 223 14.24 27.09 18.46
CA ASP A 223 14.03 28.36 19.18
C ASP A 223 12.73 28.29 19.94
N VAL A 224 12.79 28.21 21.27
CA VAL A 224 11.61 27.92 22.14
C VAL A 224 11.18 29.14 22.91
N LYS A 225 9.91 29.53 22.76
CA LYS A 225 9.29 30.67 23.43
C LYS A 225 8.17 30.22 24.35
N LYS A 226 8.04 30.89 25.50
CA LYS A 226 6.87 30.78 26.38
C LYS A 226 5.85 31.82 25.95
N ILE A 227 4.59 31.39 25.80
CA ILE A 227 3.45 32.25 25.59
C ILE A 227 2.36 31.91 26.62
N LYS A 228 1.31 32.70 26.71
CA LYS A 228 0.19 32.44 27.62
C LYS A 228 -0.46 31.08 27.27
N GLY A 229 -0.73 30.27 28.29
CA GLY A 229 -1.42 29.01 28.16
C GLY A 229 -2.93 29.18 28.03
N PHE A 230 -3.66 28.12 27.63
CA PHE A 230 -5.10 28.10 27.50
C PHE A 230 -5.78 28.07 28.89
N GLY A 231 -6.89 28.80 29.03
CA GLY A 231 -7.72 28.79 30.18
C GLY A 231 -6.98 29.25 31.47
N ARG A 232 -6.84 28.34 32.42
CA ARG A 232 -6.14 28.61 33.72
C ARG A 232 -4.63 28.33 33.65
N LYS A 233 -4.12 27.73 32.55
CA LYS A 233 -2.69 27.45 32.39
C LYS A 233 -1.93 28.76 32.18
N ARG A 234 -0.91 29.01 33.01
CA ARG A 234 -0.13 30.23 32.96
C ARG A 234 0.64 30.35 31.66
N ASP A 235 1.36 29.30 31.26
CA ASP A 235 2.27 29.29 30.13
C ASP A 235 2.08 28.01 29.28
N MET A 236 2.38 28.11 28.00
CA MET A 236 2.60 27.02 27.04
C MET A 236 3.88 27.29 26.25
N LEU A 237 4.38 26.29 25.53
CA LEU A 237 5.55 26.45 24.68
C LEU A 237 5.18 26.41 23.20
N VAL A 238 5.80 27.30 22.44
CA VAL A 238 5.83 27.29 20.97
C VAL A 238 7.26 27.49 20.52
N GLY A 239 7.57 27.11 19.30
CA GLY A 239 8.91 27.34 18.77
C GLY A 239 9.03 27.00 17.30
N THR A 240 10.22 27.29 16.78
CA THR A 240 10.55 27.07 15.37
C THR A 240 11.90 26.38 15.28
N PHE A 241 12.02 25.42 14.39
CA PHE A 241 13.27 24.72 14.13
C PHE A 241 14.24 25.61 13.35
N ALA A 242 15.44 25.83 13.90
CA ALA A 242 16.47 26.69 13.33
C ALA A 242 17.72 25.86 12.96
N PRO A 243 17.88 25.45 11.72
CA PRO A 243 18.93 24.50 11.30
C PRO A 243 20.37 25.01 11.47
N GLN A 244 20.60 26.33 11.58
CA GLN A 244 21.95 26.91 11.79
C GLN A 244 22.55 26.51 13.14
N GLN A 245 21.76 25.99 14.08
CA GLN A 245 22.22 25.42 15.35
C GLN A 245 22.34 23.90 15.30
N ARG A 246 22.13 23.28 14.13
CA ARG A 246 22.24 21.84 13.95
C ARG A 246 23.65 21.36 14.22
N PHE A 247 23.76 20.47 15.19
CA PHE A 247 24.75 19.41 15.26
C PHE A 247 26.13 19.70 15.80
N ASN A 248 26.21 19.58 17.14
CA ASN A 248 27.41 19.03 17.76
C ASN A 248 27.24 17.57 18.28
N GLU A 249 26.10 16.92 18.03
CA GLU A 249 25.87 15.55 18.52
C GLU A 249 25.54 14.56 17.39
N HIS A 250 26.60 14.05 16.74
CA HIS A 250 26.53 13.00 15.71
C HIS A 250 25.94 11.67 16.23
N ARG A 251 25.86 11.42 17.53
CA ARG A 251 25.47 10.14 18.11
C ARG A 251 24.08 9.62 17.71
N HIS A 252 23.07 10.49 17.65
CA HIS A 252 21.70 10.06 17.34
C HIS A 252 21.45 9.85 15.85
N LEU A 253 22.18 10.56 15.00
CA LEU A 253 22.16 10.36 13.55
C LEU A 253 22.88 9.08 13.16
N GLU A 254 24.00 8.74 13.81
CA GLU A 254 24.71 7.48 13.58
C GLU A 254 23.82 6.26 13.84
N THR A 255 23.01 6.29 14.91
CA THR A 255 22.07 5.19 15.21
C THR A 255 21.00 5.04 14.12
N PHE A 256 20.46 6.16 13.62
CA PHE A 256 19.48 6.13 12.54
C PHE A 256 20.10 5.62 11.24
N GLU A 257 21.27 6.15 10.83
CA GLU A 257 21.96 5.74 9.60
C GLU A 257 22.40 4.26 9.66
N HIS A 258 22.72 3.74 10.84
CA HIS A 258 23.02 2.32 11.02
C HIS A 258 21.79 1.43 10.81
N GLN A 259 20.62 1.86 11.29
CA GLN A 259 19.37 1.10 11.16
C GLN A 259 18.71 1.27 9.78
N HIS A 260 18.92 2.44 9.13
CA HIS A 260 18.26 2.81 7.86
C HIS A 260 19.29 3.36 6.86
N PRO A 261 20.14 2.46 6.31
CA PRO A 261 21.23 2.86 5.45
C PRO A 261 20.82 3.64 4.21
N ALA A 262 21.63 4.60 3.81
CA ALA A 262 21.38 5.46 2.64
C ALA A 262 21.18 4.67 1.33
N PHE A 263 21.84 3.53 1.19
CA PHE A 263 21.72 2.66 0.02
C PHE A 263 20.34 1.95 -0.14
N TYR A 264 19.43 2.08 0.84
CA TYR A 264 18.02 1.69 0.69
C TYR A 264 17.10 2.89 0.39
N ARG A 265 17.62 4.12 0.39
CA ARG A 265 16.78 5.29 0.10
C ARG A 265 16.44 5.34 -1.38
N ALA A 266 15.15 5.60 -1.68
CA ALA A 266 14.65 5.70 -3.04
C ALA A 266 15.13 6.98 -3.72
N PRO A 267 15.41 6.94 -5.04
CA PRO A 267 15.60 8.15 -5.82
C PRO A 267 14.29 8.89 -5.95
N LEU A 268 14.39 10.20 -6.05
CA LEU A 268 13.25 11.07 -6.21
C LEU A 268 13.12 11.46 -7.68
N LEU A 269 11.89 11.52 -8.18
CA LEU A 269 11.64 12.23 -9.42
C LEU A 269 11.83 13.73 -9.13
N ASP A 270 12.70 14.41 -9.87
CA ASP A 270 12.90 15.86 -9.67
C ASP A 270 11.74 16.63 -10.32
N THR A 271 10.62 16.71 -9.59
CA THR A 271 9.44 17.45 -10.04
C THR A 271 9.61 18.97 -9.92
N ALA A 272 10.60 19.42 -9.15
CA ALA A 272 10.84 20.85 -8.95
C ALA A 272 11.37 21.56 -10.22
N LYS A 273 12.12 20.86 -11.07
CA LYS A 273 12.59 21.42 -12.35
C LYS A 273 11.45 21.63 -13.34
N ALA A 274 10.42 20.77 -13.35
CA ALA A 274 9.26 20.93 -14.20
C ALA A 274 8.42 22.19 -13.84
N ASN A 275 8.36 22.53 -12.55
CA ASN A 275 7.64 23.72 -12.09
C ASN A 275 8.41 25.04 -12.31
N SER A 276 9.76 25.00 -12.31
CA SER A 276 10.57 26.20 -12.58
C SER A 276 10.59 26.59 -14.06
N THR A 277 10.52 25.62 -14.96
CA THR A 277 10.37 25.87 -16.41
C THR A 277 8.99 26.42 -16.76
N ARG A 278 7.96 26.05 -16.04
CA ARG A 278 6.61 26.61 -16.21
C ARG A 278 6.52 28.10 -15.85
N ALA A 279 7.29 28.56 -14.86
CA ALA A 279 7.35 29.98 -14.51
C ALA A 279 8.21 30.82 -15.49
N ALA A 280 9.17 30.18 -16.17
CA ALA A 280 10.04 30.84 -17.17
C ALA A 280 9.48 30.79 -18.60
N ALA A 281 8.66 29.79 -18.94
CA ALA A 281 8.08 29.60 -20.28
C ALA A 281 6.95 30.58 -20.62
N SER A 282 6.52 31.43 -19.69
CA SER A 282 5.45 32.42 -19.93
C SER A 282 5.93 33.68 -20.73
N VAL A 283 7.16 33.74 -21.21
CA VAL A 283 7.75 34.92 -21.87
C VAL A 283 8.32 34.63 -23.27
N GLU A 284 8.46 33.39 -23.71
CA GLU A 284 8.90 33.10 -25.07
C GLU A 284 7.75 32.58 -25.97
N GLN A 285 7.52 33.25 -27.09
CA GLN A 285 6.56 32.84 -28.11
C GLN A 285 6.99 31.44 -28.67
N PRO A 286 6.09 30.46 -28.81
CA PRO A 286 6.42 29.17 -29.32
C PRO A 286 6.87 29.23 -30.78
N ASN A 287 8.03 28.69 -31.06
CA ASN A 287 8.54 28.48 -32.40
C ASN A 287 7.62 27.46 -33.12
N MET A 288 6.95 27.86 -34.19
CA MET A 288 5.92 27.08 -34.91
C MET A 288 6.40 25.86 -35.68
N SER A 289 7.53 25.22 -35.28
CA SER A 289 8.07 24.02 -35.92
C SER A 289 8.20 22.81 -35.03
N ALA A 290 7.71 22.84 -33.77
CA ALA A 290 7.71 21.67 -32.90
C ALA A 290 6.51 20.76 -33.22
N ASN A 291 6.77 19.45 -33.39
CA ASN A 291 5.70 18.45 -33.51
C ASN A 291 4.75 18.54 -32.33
N PRO A 292 3.42 18.43 -32.51
CA PRO A 292 2.45 18.48 -31.42
C PRO A 292 2.67 17.45 -30.30
N SER A 293 3.45 16.37 -30.58
CA SER A 293 3.86 15.33 -29.63
C SER A 293 4.90 15.78 -28.61
N ASP A 294 5.59 16.91 -28.83
CA ASP A 294 6.75 17.31 -28.01
C ASP A 294 6.39 18.17 -26.79
N MET A 295 5.15 18.69 -26.73
CA MET A 295 4.76 19.67 -25.69
C MET A 295 3.99 19.08 -24.50
N ASP A 296 3.50 17.83 -24.54
CA ASP A 296 2.56 17.27 -23.53
C ASP A 296 3.13 16.12 -22.67
N TYR A 297 4.44 15.84 -22.73
CA TYR A 297 5.04 14.79 -21.88
C TYR A 297 5.26 15.24 -20.42
N GLU A 298 5.27 16.54 -20.18
CA GLU A 298 5.37 17.07 -18.82
C GLU A 298 4.13 16.68 -18.01
N ASN A 299 4.34 16.08 -16.84
CA ASN A 299 3.29 15.56 -15.97
C ASN A 299 2.56 14.29 -16.46
N ARG A 300 3.02 13.65 -17.57
CA ARG A 300 2.45 12.41 -18.11
C ARG A 300 3.33 11.20 -17.77
N ILE A 301 2.75 10.15 -17.19
CA ILE A 301 3.43 8.92 -16.78
C ILE A 301 2.89 7.73 -17.59
N ALA A 302 3.80 6.91 -18.14
CA ALA A 302 3.46 5.64 -18.73
C ALA A 302 3.40 4.53 -17.67
N ILE A 303 2.33 3.74 -17.68
CA ILE A 303 2.23 2.50 -16.91
C ILE A 303 2.22 1.33 -17.89
N VAL A 304 3.19 0.43 -17.79
CA VAL A 304 3.30 -0.75 -18.65
C VAL A 304 2.68 -1.97 -17.97
N GLY A 305 1.57 -2.46 -18.53
CA GLY A 305 0.84 -3.64 -18.06
C GLY A 305 -0.66 -3.39 -17.94
N GLY A 306 -1.48 -4.45 -18.05
CA GLY A 306 -2.94 -4.39 -17.99
C GLY A 306 -3.55 -5.12 -16.76
N GLY A 307 -2.75 -5.36 -15.70
CA GLY A 307 -3.18 -6.10 -14.52
C GLY A 307 -3.62 -5.22 -13.35
N ILE A 308 -3.88 -5.87 -12.20
CA ILE A 308 -4.34 -5.20 -10.97
C ILE A 308 -3.37 -4.11 -10.48
N ALA A 309 -2.06 -4.34 -10.59
CA ALA A 309 -1.06 -3.35 -10.17
C ALA A 309 -1.15 -2.08 -11.01
N SER A 310 -1.23 -2.23 -12.33
CA SER A 310 -1.32 -1.11 -13.29
C SER A 310 -2.61 -0.29 -13.09
N ALA A 311 -3.75 -0.95 -12.91
CA ALA A 311 -5.04 -0.30 -12.73
C ALA A 311 -5.08 0.53 -11.42
N ILE A 312 -4.52 -0.01 -10.33
CA ILE A 312 -4.47 0.72 -9.05
C ILE A 312 -3.42 1.85 -9.09
N LEU A 313 -2.27 1.64 -9.75
CA LEU A 313 -1.29 2.70 -9.98
C LEU A 313 -1.90 3.88 -10.75
N ALA A 314 -2.71 3.61 -11.79
CA ALA A 314 -3.38 4.65 -12.54
C ALA A 314 -4.25 5.53 -11.62
N ILE A 315 -5.10 4.93 -10.78
CA ILE A 315 -5.89 5.67 -9.78
C ILE A 315 -4.99 6.54 -8.90
N LYS A 316 -3.90 5.97 -8.35
CA LYS A 316 -3.06 6.68 -7.38
C LYS A 316 -2.29 7.84 -8.00
N LEU A 317 -1.86 7.73 -9.25
CA LEU A 317 -1.20 8.81 -10.00
C LEU A 317 -2.19 9.92 -10.37
N LEU A 318 -3.36 9.55 -10.90
CA LEU A 318 -4.42 10.50 -11.25
C LEU A 318 -4.88 11.31 -10.03
N GLN A 319 -5.04 10.67 -8.86
CA GLN A 319 -5.32 11.35 -7.59
C GLN A 319 -4.24 12.36 -7.18
N ARG A 320 -2.99 12.25 -7.70
CA ARG A 320 -1.88 13.22 -7.50
C ARG A 320 -1.79 14.25 -8.64
N GLY A 321 -2.70 14.19 -9.62
CA GLY A 321 -2.79 15.14 -10.72
C GLY A 321 -1.81 14.85 -11.88
N PHE A 322 -1.26 13.64 -11.95
CA PHE A 322 -0.53 13.20 -13.15
C PHE A 322 -1.52 12.82 -14.26
N LYS A 323 -1.11 13.02 -15.50
CA LYS A 323 -1.72 12.37 -16.65
C LYS A 323 -1.15 10.97 -16.82
N VAL A 324 -1.97 10.00 -17.17
CA VAL A 324 -1.58 8.58 -17.20
C VAL A 324 -1.94 7.93 -18.52
N ASP A 325 -0.95 7.34 -19.20
CA ASP A 325 -1.17 6.40 -20.30
C ASP A 325 -0.93 4.98 -19.79
N LEU A 326 -1.96 4.12 -19.82
CA LEU A 326 -1.85 2.72 -19.46
C LEU A 326 -1.66 1.89 -20.74
N LEU A 327 -0.46 1.31 -20.90
CA LEU A 327 -0.03 0.56 -22.07
C LEU A 327 -0.17 -0.95 -21.80
N CYS A 328 -1.19 -1.57 -22.40
CA CYS A 328 -1.47 -3.00 -22.27
C CYS A 328 -1.11 -3.73 -23.58
N ALA A 329 -0.25 -4.74 -23.47
CA ALA A 329 0.14 -5.55 -24.64
C ALA A 329 -0.99 -6.42 -25.19
N ASP A 330 -1.93 -6.80 -24.30
CA ASP A 330 -3.05 -7.68 -24.65
C ASP A 330 -4.23 -6.90 -25.25
N ALA A 331 -5.11 -7.61 -25.96
CA ALA A 331 -6.37 -7.06 -26.48
C ALA A 331 -7.40 -6.77 -25.39
N ALA A 332 -7.19 -7.27 -24.18
CA ALA A 332 -8.06 -7.06 -23.03
C ALA A 332 -7.25 -6.89 -21.75
N LEU A 333 -7.81 -6.14 -20.80
CA LEU A 333 -7.26 -6.00 -19.46
C LEU A 333 -7.36 -7.32 -18.68
N ALA A 334 -6.52 -7.48 -17.67
CA ALA A 334 -6.45 -8.65 -16.80
C ALA A 334 -6.18 -9.99 -17.52
N ALA A 335 -5.63 -10.00 -18.71
CA ALA A 335 -5.34 -11.22 -19.48
C ALA A 335 -4.29 -12.13 -18.81
N GLY A 336 -3.38 -11.60 -18.03
CA GLY A 336 -2.33 -12.34 -17.31
C GLY A 336 -2.78 -12.95 -15.97
N ALA A 337 -1.94 -12.86 -14.94
CA ALA A 337 -2.20 -13.41 -13.60
C ALA A 337 -3.42 -12.81 -12.88
N SER A 338 -3.93 -11.68 -13.35
CA SER A 338 -5.13 -11.02 -12.83
C SER A 338 -6.45 -11.53 -13.46
N GLY A 339 -6.43 -12.59 -14.23
CA GLY A 339 -7.60 -13.02 -15.01
C GLY A 339 -8.45 -14.14 -14.39
N ASN A 340 -8.14 -14.63 -13.19
CA ASN A 340 -8.98 -15.64 -12.54
C ASN A 340 -10.33 -15.03 -12.13
N ASP A 341 -11.43 -15.78 -12.31
CA ASP A 341 -12.78 -15.28 -11.97
C ASP A 341 -12.89 -14.86 -10.51
N GLN A 342 -12.29 -15.62 -9.61
CA GLN A 342 -12.24 -15.34 -8.18
C GLN A 342 -10.84 -15.62 -7.64
N GLY A 343 -10.37 -14.75 -6.76
CA GLY A 343 -9.13 -14.92 -6.01
C GLY A 343 -9.38 -14.75 -4.51
N GLY A 344 -8.76 -15.60 -3.69
CA GLY A 344 -8.83 -15.48 -2.24
C GLY A 344 -8.13 -14.21 -1.75
N PHE A 345 -8.81 -13.42 -0.91
CA PHE A 345 -8.33 -12.19 -0.31
C PHE A 345 -8.07 -12.37 1.18
N TYR A 346 -6.81 -12.57 1.53
CA TYR A 346 -6.36 -12.77 2.92
C TYR A 346 -4.85 -12.57 3.06
N PRO A 347 -4.34 -12.19 4.28
CA PRO A 347 -2.91 -11.98 4.50
C PRO A 347 -2.15 -13.30 4.62
N GLN A 348 -0.85 -13.27 4.33
CA GLN A 348 0.04 -14.37 4.66
C GLN A 348 0.48 -14.23 6.13
N LEU A 349 0.13 -15.23 6.96
CA LEU A 349 0.41 -15.25 8.38
C LEU A 349 1.45 -16.31 8.73
N ASN A 350 2.36 -15.98 9.64
CA ASN A 350 3.32 -16.89 10.23
C ASN A 350 3.17 -16.89 11.76
N ALA A 351 3.72 -17.90 12.43
CA ALA A 351 3.73 -17.99 13.89
C ALA A 351 4.51 -16.85 14.54
N GLU A 352 5.45 -16.27 13.84
CA GLU A 352 6.24 -15.11 14.22
C GLU A 352 5.86 -13.92 13.35
N ALA A 353 5.73 -12.72 13.93
CA ALA A 353 5.39 -11.50 13.21
C ALA A 353 6.62 -10.89 12.52
N GLY A 354 7.35 -11.69 11.74
CA GLY A 354 8.49 -11.22 10.95
C GLY A 354 8.11 -10.24 9.85
N ILE A 355 9.10 -9.63 9.21
CA ILE A 355 8.93 -8.57 8.19
C ILE A 355 7.95 -8.99 7.09
N ASN A 356 8.08 -10.22 6.58
CA ASN A 356 7.18 -10.74 5.53
C ASN A 356 5.70 -10.71 6.00
N THR A 357 5.42 -11.22 7.19
CA THR A 357 4.07 -11.18 7.78
C THR A 357 3.57 -9.75 7.99
N GLN A 358 4.42 -8.85 8.48
CA GLN A 358 4.05 -7.45 8.68
C GLN A 358 3.67 -6.77 7.37
N VAL A 359 4.46 -6.94 6.30
CA VAL A 359 4.13 -6.42 4.97
C VAL A 359 2.76 -6.92 4.51
N HIS A 360 2.50 -8.22 4.61
CA HIS A 360 1.21 -8.80 4.18
C HIS A 360 0.02 -8.33 5.02
N VAL A 361 0.20 -8.18 6.33
CA VAL A 361 -0.87 -7.72 7.23
C VAL A 361 -1.22 -6.26 6.99
N HIS A 362 -0.23 -5.36 6.91
CA HIS A 362 -0.48 -3.96 6.61
C HIS A 362 -1.05 -3.76 5.20
N SER A 363 -0.57 -4.53 4.23
CA SER A 363 -1.13 -4.55 2.87
C SER A 363 -2.59 -4.98 2.85
N PHE A 364 -2.95 -6.05 3.56
CA PHE A 364 -4.31 -6.55 3.66
C PHE A 364 -5.26 -5.52 4.30
N LEU A 365 -4.84 -4.91 5.41
CA LEU A 365 -5.64 -3.90 6.10
C LEU A 365 -5.86 -2.65 5.25
N TYR A 366 -4.83 -2.22 4.51
CA TYR A 366 -4.94 -1.10 3.56
C TYR A 366 -5.84 -1.46 2.37
N ALA A 367 -5.62 -2.62 1.75
CA ALA A 367 -6.38 -3.07 0.59
C ALA A 367 -7.87 -3.23 0.91
N ALA A 368 -8.22 -3.78 2.08
CA ALA A 368 -9.61 -3.92 2.51
C ALA A 368 -10.32 -2.56 2.61
N ARG A 369 -9.64 -1.50 3.10
CA ARG A 369 -10.20 -0.14 3.13
C ARG A 369 -10.33 0.43 1.73
N PHE A 370 -9.29 0.30 0.90
CA PHE A 370 -9.29 0.79 -0.47
C PHE A 370 -10.43 0.19 -1.30
N TYR A 371 -10.63 -1.13 -1.25
CA TYR A 371 -11.68 -1.81 -2.01
C TYR A 371 -13.09 -1.42 -1.57
N ARG A 372 -13.31 -1.32 -0.24
CA ARG A 372 -14.61 -0.86 0.29
C ARG A 372 -14.89 0.59 -0.12
N GLN A 373 -13.88 1.45 -0.11
CA GLN A 373 -14.04 2.84 -0.53
C GLN A 373 -14.36 2.94 -2.02
N LEU A 374 -13.70 2.15 -2.87
CA LEU A 374 -13.98 2.10 -4.31
C LEU A 374 -15.44 1.70 -4.60
N SER A 375 -15.96 0.67 -3.92
CA SER A 375 -17.38 0.28 -4.01
C SER A 375 -18.31 1.39 -3.50
N LEU A 376 -18.00 2.03 -2.35
CA LEU A 376 -18.81 3.12 -1.80
C LEU A 376 -18.89 4.35 -2.73
N GLN A 377 -17.88 4.54 -3.58
CA GLN A 377 -17.86 5.57 -4.61
C GLN A 377 -18.66 5.17 -5.87
N GLY A 378 -19.29 3.99 -5.90
CA GLY A 378 -20.13 3.53 -7.00
C GLY A 378 -19.38 2.67 -8.04
N PHE A 379 -18.10 2.39 -7.85
CA PHE A 379 -17.32 1.53 -8.75
C PHE A 379 -17.36 0.07 -8.29
N GLU A 380 -18.52 -0.54 -8.47
CA GLU A 380 -18.79 -1.91 -8.02
C GLU A 380 -18.00 -2.96 -8.83
N PHE A 381 -17.62 -4.04 -8.13
CA PHE A 381 -16.96 -5.23 -8.69
C PHE A 381 -17.41 -6.48 -7.93
N ALA A 382 -17.34 -7.63 -8.54
CA ALA A 382 -17.74 -8.90 -7.92
C ALA A 382 -16.78 -9.28 -6.78
N HIS A 383 -17.31 -9.41 -5.57
CA HIS A 383 -16.58 -9.80 -4.36
C HIS A 383 -17.54 -10.28 -3.28
N ASP A 384 -17.01 -10.96 -2.27
CA ASP A 384 -17.74 -11.27 -1.04
C ASP A 384 -16.78 -11.28 0.16
N TRP A 385 -17.13 -10.52 1.20
CA TRP A 385 -16.40 -10.46 2.48
C TRP A 385 -16.81 -11.60 3.41
N CYS A 386 -16.92 -12.81 2.87
CA CYS A 386 -17.39 -14.03 3.52
C CYS A 386 -16.39 -14.67 4.50
N GLY A 387 -15.26 -14.06 4.70
CA GLY A 387 -14.15 -14.63 5.45
C GLY A 387 -13.35 -15.67 4.68
N VAL A 388 -12.24 -16.10 5.30
CA VAL A 388 -11.37 -17.15 4.79
C VAL A 388 -11.03 -18.13 5.89
N LEU A 389 -11.28 -19.41 5.65
CA LEU A 389 -10.97 -20.51 6.56
C LEU A 389 -9.73 -21.26 6.08
N GLN A 390 -8.62 -21.12 6.80
CA GLN A 390 -7.37 -21.86 6.56
C GLN A 390 -7.41 -23.17 7.34
N LEU A 391 -7.50 -24.30 6.66
CA LEU A 391 -7.67 -25.61 7.27
C LEU A 391 -6.36 -26.17 7.82
N GLY A 392 -6.40 -26.68 9.05
CA GLY A 392 -5.33 -27.47 9.65
C GLY A 392 -5.41 -28.93 9.22
N PHE A 393 -5.35 -29.22 7.92
CA PHE A 393 -5.57 -30.54 7.34
C PHE A 393 -4.42 -31.53 7.58
N ASN A 394 -3.31 -31.09 8.17
CA ASN A 394 -2.22 -31.97 8.59
C ASN A 394 -1.57 -31.45 9.88
N ASN A 395 -0.77 -32.32 10.51
CA ASN A 395 -0.13 -32.03 11.80
C ASN A 395 0.78 -30.79 11.77
N ASN A 396 1.47 -30.54 10.65
CA ASN A 396 2.36 -29.38 10.54
C ASN A 396 1.59 -28.06 10.58
N LEU A 397 0.45 -27.98 9.89
CA LEU A 397 -0.43 -26.81 9.89
C LEU A 397 -1.13 -26.64 11.25
N GLN A 398 -1.61 -27.74 11.85
CA GLN A 398 -2.20 -27.69 13.19
C GLN A 398 -1.19 -27.19 14.22
N ASN A 399 0.03 -27.70 14.23
CA ASN A 399 1.10 -27.24 15.11
C ASN A 399 1.43 -25.75 14.87
N ARG A 400 1.45 -25.32 13.62
CA ARG A 400 1.63 -23.91 13.27
C ARG A 400 0.50 -23.04 13.81
N HIS A 401 -0.75 -23.44 13.64
CA HIS A 401 -1.92 -22.73 14.16
C HIS A 401 -1.88 -22.67 15.69
N GLN A 402 -1.55 -23.76 16.38
CA GLN A 402 -1.38 -23.79 17.83
C GLN A 402 -0.27 -22.84 18.30
N LYS A 403 0.89 -22.82 17.62
CA LYS A 403 1.98 -21.88 17.92
C LYS A 403 1.52 -20.43 17.74
N MET A 404 0.76 -20.12 16.68
CA MET A 404 0.19 -18.78 16.47
C MET A 404 -0.78 -18.39 17.58
N GLN A 405 -1.60 -19.33 18.06
CA GLN A 405 -2.53 -19.11 19.16
C GLN A 405 -1.80 -18.85 20.47
N GLN A 406 -0.78 -19.66 20.78
CA GLN A 406 0.03 -19.54 22.00
C GLN A 406 0.82 -18.22 22.07
N ASN A 407 1.29 -17.73 20.94
CA ASN A 407 2.02 -16.46 20.87
C ASN A 407 1.15 -15.22 21.11
N HIS A 408 -0.18 -15.35 21.10
CA HIS A 408 -1.13 -14.26 21.34
C HIS A 408 -0.87 -12.98 20.51
N LEU A 409 -0.26 -13.11 19.32
CA LEU A 409 0.16 -11.99 18.49
C LEU A 409 -1.00 -11.29 17.76
N TRP A 410 -2.17 -11.94 17.71
CA TRP A 410 -3.28 -11.50 16.88
C TRP A 410 -4.53 -11.20 17.72
N PRO A 411 -5.22 -10.09 17.48
CA PRO A 411 -6.53 -9.86 18.08
C PRO A 411 -7.59 -10.77 17.45
N LYS A 412 -8.63 -11.10 18.23
CA LYS A 412 -9.72 -11.99 17.75
C LYS A 412 -10.48 -11.43 16.56
N GLU A 413 -10.57 -10.12 16.44
CA GLU A 413 -11.21 -9.43 15.32
C GLU A 413 -10.42 -9.61 14.00
N PHE A 414 -9.17 -10.05 14.10
CA PHE A 414 -8.31 -10.30 12.94
C PHE A 414 -8.24 -11.77 12.56
N ILE A 415 -8.03 -12.66 13.53
CA ILE A 415 -8.06 -14.11 13.34
C ILE A 415 -8.71 -14.83 14.52
N GLU A 416 -9.40 -15.92 14.22
CA GLU A 416 -10.03 -16.80 15.19
C GLU A 416 -9.61 -18.25 14.96
N PHE A 417 -9.23 -18.95 16.02
CA PHE A 417 -8.93 -20.40 15.96
C PHE A 417 -10.23 -21.17 16.19
N VAL A 418 -10.60 -22.02 15.26
CA VAL A 418 -11.90 -22.69 15.24
C VAL A 418 -11.73 -24.23 15.26
N SER A 419 -12.62 -24.92 15.98
CA SER A 419 -12.72 -26.39 15.93
C SER A 419 -13.28 -26.86 14.58
N ALA A 420 -13.22 -28.16 14.29
CA ALA A 420 -13.82 -28.75 13.09
C ALA A 420 -15.34 -28.49 13.02
N GLU A 421 -16.03 -28.54 14.15
CA GLU A 421 -17.46 -28.25 14.22
C GLU A 421 -17.76 -26.76 13.92
N GLN A 422 -16.98 -25.84 14.49
CA GLN A 422 -17.10 -24.42 14.22
C GLN A 422 -16.75 -24.11 12.75
N ALA A 423 -15.71 -24.73 12.21
CA ALA A 423 -15.31 -24.62 10.81
C ALA A 423 -16.44 -25.03 9.88
N SER A 424 -17.12 -26.16 10.15
CA SER A 424 -18.26 -26.63 9.39
C SER A 424 -19.47 -25.66 9.47
N LYS A 425 -19.73 -25.09 10.65
CA LYS A 425 -20.79 -24.07 10.82
C LYS A 425 -20.50 -22.79 10.02
N ILE A 426 -19.24 -22.34 9.99
CA ILE A 426 -18.79 -21.16 9.23
C ILE A 426 -18.90 -21.46 7.72
N ALA A 427 -18.43 -22.62 7.28
CA ALA A 427 -18.43 -23.01 5.88
C ALA A 427 -19.81 -23.39 5.34
N LYS A 428 -20.76 -23.76 6.21
CA LYS A 428 -22.07 -24.35 5.90
C LYS A 428 -22.00 -25.65 5.09
N VAL A 429 -20.83 -26.25 5.08
CA VAL A 429 -20.58 -27.61 4.55
C VAL A 429 -19.72 -28.36 5.56
N SER A 430 -19.73 -29.68 5.48
CA SER A 430 -18.92 -30.49 6.42
C SER A 430 -17.43 -30.31 6.18
N ILE A 431 -16.70 -30.00 7.25
CA ILE A 431 -15.25 -29.80 7.27
C ILE A 431 -14.66 -30.65 8.40
N GLY A 432 -13.89 -31.67 8.10
CA GLY A 432 -13.35 -32.60 9.11
C GLY A 432 -12.16 -32.05 9.92
N HIS A 433 -11.75 -30.79 9.76
CA HIS A 433 -10.53 -30.22 10.32
C HIS A 433 -10.75 -28.94 11.11
N PRO A 434 -9.99 -28.69 12.17
CA PRO A 434 -9.89 -27.39 12.80
C PRO A 434 -9.22 -26.39 11.83
N GLY A 435 -9.38 -25.10 12.08
CA GLY A 435 -8.83 -24.07 11.22
C GLY A 435 -8.52 -22.75 11.88
N LEU A 436 -8.01 -21.85 11.05
CA LEU A 436 -7.81 -20.44 11.34
C LEU A 436 -8.81 -19.66 10.48
N PHE A 437 -9.75 -18.99 11.10
CA PHE A 437 -10.71 -18.14 10.42
C PHE A 437 -10.25 -16.69 10.40
N ILE A 438 -10.34 -16.05 9.22
CA ILE A 438 -9.98 -14.64 8.98
C ILE A 438 -11.26 -13.90 8.58
N PRO A 439 -12.00 -13.28 9.52
CA PRO A 439 -13.34 -12.76 9.29
C PRO A 439 -13.40 -11.60 8.28
N ASN A 440 -12.35 -10.79 8.18
CA ASN A 440 -12.29 -9.66 7.26
C ASN A 440 -11.74 -10.02 5.86
N GLY A 441 -11.47 -11.31 5.61
CA GLY A 441 -11.09 -11.85 4.31
C GLY A 441 -12.32 -12.16 3.44
N GLY A 442 -12.06 -12.87 2.34
CA GLY A 442 -13.10 -13.29 1.41
C GLY A 442 -12.53 -13.62 0.02
N TRP A 443 -13.31 -13.37 -1.00
CA TRP A 443 -12.83 -13.45 -2.38
C TRP A 443 -13.19 -12.18 -3.17
N ILE A 444 -12.39 -11.90 -4.18
CA ILE A 444 -12.58 -10.79 -5.13
C ILE A 444 -12.38 -11.34 -6.53
N SER A 445 -13.16 -10.87 -7.51
CA SER A 445 -12.90 -11.08 -8.93
C SER A 445 -11.85 -10.10 -9.42
N PRO A 446 -10.60 -10.52 -9.70
CA PRO A 446 -9.57 -9.60 -10.16
C PRO A 446 -9.92 -8.92 -11.50
N PRO A 447 -10.52 -9.59 -12.51
CA PRO A 447 -10.94 -8.90 -13.73
C PRO A 447 -11.99 -7.83 -13.47
N ALA A 448 -13.00 -8.12 -12.65
CA ALA A 448 -14.05 -7.15 -12.31
C ALA A 448 -13.48 -5.95 -11.53
N LEU A 449 -12.52 -6.19 -10.63
CA LEU A 449 -11.83 -5.14 -9.90
C LEU A 449 -10.98 -4.26 -10.83
N VAL A 450 -10.23 -4.85 -11.77
CA VAL A 450 -9.45 -4.09 -12.77
C VAL A 450 -10.39 -3.20 -13.59
N GLN A 451 -11.52 -3.75 -14.08
CA GLN A 451 -12.52 -2.98 -14.80
C GLN A 451 -13.12 -1.83 -13.96
N ALA A 452 -13.39 -2.07 -12.67
CA ALA A 452 -13.87 -1.03 -11.76
C ALA A 452 -12.84 0.09 -11.57
N CYS A 453 -11.56 -0.26 -11.43
CA CYS A 453 -10.47 0.72 -11.35
C CYS A 453 -10.36 1.55 -12.64
N ILE A 454 -10.48 0.93 -13.80
CA ILE A 454 -10.41 1.65 -15.08
C ILE A 454 -11.64 2.54 -15.26
N ARG A 455 -12.86 2.06 -14.95
CA ARG A 455 -14.05 2.93 -14.96
C ARG A 455 -13.88 4.16 -14.05
N TYR A 456 -13.28 3.99 -12.87
CA TYR A 456 -12.92 5.14 -12.01
C TYR A 456 -12.04 6.13 -12.76
N CYS A 457 -10.97 5.66 -13.41
CA CYS A 457 -10.05 6.53 -14.15
C CYS A 457 -10.75 7.26 -15.31
N GLU A 458 -11.58 6.56 -16.07
CA GLU A 458 -12.31 7.11 -17.22
C GLU A 458 -13.43 8.08 -16.80
N THR A 459 -14.05 7.88 -15.63
CA THR A 459 -15.16 8.72 -15.16
C THR A 459 -14.68 9.95 -14.43
N GLU A 460 -13.74 9.78 -13.47
CA GLU A 460 -13.30 10.86 -12.59
C GLU A 460 -12.13 11.68 -13.19
N HIS A 461 -11.43 11.14 -14.21
CA HIS A 461 -10.22 11.72 -14.79
C HIS A 461 -10.20 11.60 -16.33
N THR A 462 -11.31 11.92 -16.99
CA THR A 462 -11.54 11.72 -18.43
C THR A 462 -10.44 12.32 -19.30
N ASP A 463 -9.96 13.52 -18.98
CA ASP A 463 -8.96 14.25 -19.78
C ASP A 463 -7.51 13.85 -19.44
N ASP A 464 -7.30 13.17 -18.31
CA ASP A 464 -5.98 12.86 -17.80
C ASP A 464 -5.61 11.37 -17.93
N PHE A 465 -6.55 10.51 -18.35
CA PHE A 465 -6.35 9.07 -18.48
C PHE A 465 -6.51 8.59 -19.93
N THR A 466 -5.54 7.78 -20.38
CA THR A 466 -5.58 7.12 -21.68
C THR A 466 -5.30 5.64 -21.54
N LEU A 467 -6.22 4.77 -21.98
CA LEU A 467 -6.02 3.33 -22.09
C LEU A 467 -5.61 2.96 -23.52
N ARG A 468 -4.48 2.26 -23.67
CA ARG A 468 -4.01 1.72 -24.96
C ARG A 468 -3.89 0.19 -24.86
N LEU A 469 -4.85 -0.51 -25.45
CA LEU A 469 -4.81 -1.97 -25.64
C LEU A 469 -3.99 -2.30 -26.91
N ASN A 470 -3.57 -3.57 -27.06
CA ASN A 470 -2.73 -4.04 -28.17
C ASN A 470 -1.48 -3.17 -28.34
N SER A 471 -0.90 -2.72 -27.25
CA SER A 471 0.22 -1.77 -27.23
C SER A 471 1.42 -2.37 -26.47
N PRO A 472 2.06 -3.43 -26.99
CA PRO A 472 3.21 -4.04 -26.35
C PRO A 472 4.40 -3.08 -26.37
N VAL A 473 4.93 -2.78 -25.20
CA VAL A 473 6.18 -2.02 -25.06
C VAL A 473 7.35 -2.91 -25.42
N VAL A 474 8.15 -2.48 -26.40
CA VAL A 474 9.34 -3.19 -26.88
C VAL A 474 10.57 -2.84 -26.05
N THR A 475 10.78 -1.56 -25.85
CA THR A 475 11.90 -1.04 -25.05
C THR A 475 11.59 0.37 -24.54
N TYR A 476 12.47 0.86 -23.70
CA TYR A 476 12.47 2.26 -23.24
C TYR A 476 13.90 2.76 -23.16
N ASP A 477 14.05 4.08 -23.33
CA ASP A 477 15.30 4.81 -23.11
C ASP A 477 15.01 6.12 -22.40
N CYS A 478 15.76 6.41 -21.32
CA CYS A 478 15.46 7.54 -20.46
C CYS A 478 16.67 8.45 -20.30
N THR A 479 16.39 9.73 -20.44
CA THR A 479 17.33 10.83 -20.22
C THR A 479 17.06 11.52 -18.86
N GLU A 480 17.80 12.56 -18.54
CA GLU A 480 17.53 13.39 -17.36
C GLU A 480 16.16 14.10 -17.43
N ASN A 481 15.61 14.33 -18.62
CA ASN A 481 14.39 15.15 -18.80
C ASN A 481 13.14 14.32 -19.07
N TYR A 482 13.24 13.22 -19.81
CA TYR A 482 12.10 12.40 -20.22
C TYR A 482 12.48 10.92 -20.39
N CYS A 483 11.48 10.08 -20.49
CA CYS A 483 11.59 8.67 -20.86
C CYS A 483 10.90 8.44 -22.21
N ASN A 484 11.63 7.94 -23.20
CA ASN A 484 11.08 7.44 -24.46
C ASN A 484 10.62 6.00 -24.26
N VAL A 485 9.41 5.70 -24.71
CA VAL A 485 8.83 4.35 -24.68
C VAL A 485 8.47 3.95 -26.10
N GLU A 486 9.04 2.85 -26.56
CA GLU A 486 8.78 2.27 -27.86
C GLU A 486 7.68 1.23 -27.77
N VAL A 487 6.61 1.43 -28.55
CA VAL A 487 5.44 0.57 -28.59
C VAL A 487 5.28 -0.01 -29.98
N ALA A 488 5.23 -1.34 -30.12
CA ALA A 488 4.90 -1.99 -31.38
C ALA A 488 3.39 -1.83 -31.66
N GLN A 489 3.06 -1.45 -32.88
CA GLN A 489 1.67 -1.39 -33.34
C GLN A 489 1.40 -2.62 -34.20
N ASN A 490 0.55 -3.54 -33.72
CA ASN A 490 0.00 -4.56 -34.61
C ASN A 490 -0.94 -3.90 -35.60
N VAL A 491 -0.46 -3.62 -36.80
CA VAL A 491 -1.32 -3.19 -37.90
C VAL A 491 -2.19 -4.39 -38.27
N VAL A 492 -3.43 -4.42 -37.78
CA VAL A 492 -4.46 -5.29 -38.37
C VAL A 492 -4.67 -4.76 -39.78
N SER A 493 -4.00 -5.37 -40.75
CA SER A 493 -4.22 -5.06 -42.17
C SER A 493 -5.67 -5.45 -42.48
N ASP A 494 -6.52 -4.45 -42.67
CA ASP A 494 -7.77 -4.64 -43.40
C ASP A 494 -7.40 -5.27 -44.76
N SER A 495 -7.92 -6.43 -45.06
CA SER A 495 -7.57 -7.32 -46.16
C SER A 495 -7.92 -6.77 -47.55
N SER A 496 -7.94 -5.44 -47.75
CA SER A 496 -8.30 -4.82 -49.03
C SER A 496 -7.18 -4.11 -49.76
N THR A 497 -5.94 -4.03 -49.23
CA THR A 497 -4.79 -3.50 -49.94
C THR A 497 -3.54 -4.38 -49.70
N LEU A 498 -3.44 -5.47 -50.44
CA LEU A 498 -2.21 -6.26 -50.57
C LEU A 498 -1.30 -5.57 -51.56
N ASP A 499 -0.31 -4.81 -51.11
CA ASP A 499 0.87 -4.53 -51.91
C ASP A 499 1.83 -5.74 -51.90
N ALA A 500 2.37 -6.06 -53.06
CA ALA A 500 3.08 -7.28 -53.38
C ALA A 500 4.48 -7.41 -52.75
N SER A 501 4.79 -6.71 -51.67
CA SER A 501 6.01 -6.88 -50.86
C SER A 501 5.63 -7.39 -49.48
N GLY A 502 5.76 -8.69 -49.26
CA GLY A 502 5.30 -9.41 -48.07
C GLY A 502 6.02 -9.11 -46.72
N ASP A 503 6.46 -7.90 -46.50
CA ASP A 503 6.99 -7.42 -45.22
C ASP A 503 5.96 -6.49 -44.56
N SER A 504 5.13 -7.04 -43.69
CA SER A 504 4.43 -6.24 -42.68
C SER A 504 5.47 -5.77 -41.66
N ALA A 505 6.14 -4.66 -41.93
CA ALA A 505 6.99 -4.03 -40.95
C ALA A 505 6.10 -3.59 -39.76
N ASP A 506 6.28 -4.24 -38.60
CA ASP A 506 5.67 -3.80 -37.36
C ASP A 506 6.05 -2.31 -37.16
N GLN A 507 5.08 -1.43 -37.24
CA GLN A 507 5.32 0.00 -37.06
C GLN A 507 5.57 0.25 -35.57
N VAL A 508 6.77 0.71 -35.23
CA VAL A 508 7.14 1.09 -33.86
C VAL A 508 6.82 2.58 -33.67
N LEU A 509 6.01 2.87 -32.67
CA LEU A 509 5.69 4.23 -32.26
C LEU A 509 6.50 4.63 -31.04
N ASN A 510 7.01 5.85 -31.06
CA ASN A 510 7.77 6.42 -29.95
C ASN A 510 6.92 7.45 -29.21
N TYR A 511 6.78 7.26 -27.88
CA TYR A 511 6.08 8.17 -27.00
C TYR A 511 7.03 8.72 -25.94
N ARG A 512 6.90 10.02 -25.63
CA ARG A 512 7.65 10.66 -24.54
C ARG A 512 6.80 10.80 -23.29
N TYR A 513 7.40 10.49 -22.13
CA TYR A 513 6.76 10.57 -20.83
C TYR A 513 7.71 11.19 -19.80
N GLN A 514 7.17 11.79 -18.74
CA GLN A 514 7.94 12.24 -17.61
C GLN A 514 8.62 11.06 -16.88
N ALA A 515 7.94 9.92 -16.82
CA ALA A 515 8.45 8.68 -16.23
C ALA A 515 7.71 7.46 -16.78
N CYS A 516 8.32 6.28 -16.62
CA CYS A 516 7.75 4.98 -16.98
C CYS A 516 7.70 4.06 -15.75
N ILE A 517 6.57 3.38 -15.54
CA ILE A 517 6.38 2.42 -14.45
C ILE A 517 6.14 1.02 -15.02
N LEU A 518 7.05 0.10 -14.73
CA LEU A 518 6.95 -1.29 -15.15
C LEU A 518 6.09 -2.09 -14.16
N ALA A 519 4.86 -2.43 -14.57
CA ALA A 519 3.89 -3.19 -13.78
C ALA A 519 3.33 -4.40 -14.55
N CYS A 520 4.16 -5.00 -15.42
CA CYS A 520 3.80 -6.01 -16.41
C CYS A 520 3.93 -7.47 -15.94
N GLY A 521 3.96 -7.71 -14.62
CA GLY A 521 3.93 -9.05 -14.04
C GLY A 521 5.02 -9.98 -14.59
N ALA A 522 4.64 -11.09 -15.26
CA ALA A 522 5.61 -12.04 -15.80
C ALA A 522 6.52 -11.43 -16.88
N ALA A 523 6.03 -10.48 -17.67
CA ALA A 523 6.85 -9.80 -18.69
C ALA A 523 7.90 -8.83 -18.09
N SER A 524 7.89 -8.60 -16.78
CA SER A 524 8.89 -7.74 -16.14
C SER A 524 10.31 -8.22 -16.33
N HIS A 525 10.55 -9.53 -16.48
CA HIS A 525 11.89 -10.08 -16.66
C HIS A 525 12.55 -9.66 -17.98
N THR A 526 11.78 -9.32 -19.00
CA THR A 526 12.28 -8.85 -20.29
C THR A 526 12.49 -7.34 -20.33
N LEU A 527 11.59 -6.59 -19.72
CA LEU A 527 11.62 -5.13 -19.72
C LEU A 527 12.53 -4.54 -18.66
N VAL A 528 12.66 -5.17 -17.49
CA VAL A 528 13.62 -4.76 -16.46
C VAL A 528 15.02 -5.20 -16.93
N LYS A 529 15.77 -4.28 -17.51
CA LYS A 529 17.13 -4.52 -18.08
C LYS A 529 18.19 -4.86 -17.00
N GLN A 530 17.78 -5.17 -15.79
CA GLN A 530 18.65 -5.43 -14.63
C GLN A 530 18.43 -6.85 -14.09
N PRO A 531 19.48 -7.54 -13.60
CA PRO A 531 19.41 -8.92 -13.14
C PRO A 531 18.71 -9.07 -11.78
N ILE A 532 17.43 -8.73 -11.71
CA ILE A 532 16.58 -8.99 -10.55
C ILE A 532 16.11 -10.46 -10.60
N PRO A 533 16.25 -11.23 -9.51
CA PRO A 533 15.99 -12.67 -9.52
C PRO A 533 14.48 -12.96 -9.47
N PHE A 534 13.77 -12.71 -10.57
CA PHE A 534 12.37 -13.08 -10.70
C PHE A 534 12.20 -14.59 -10.82
N ARG A 535 11.11 -15.11 -10.29
CA ARG A 535 10.68 -16.49 -10.39
C ARG A 535 9.32 -16.56 -11.04
N HIS A 536 9.19 -17.39 -12.05
CA HIS A 536 7.94 -17.61 -12.76
C HIS A 536 7.31 -18.90 -12.27
N THR A 537 6.01 -18.84 -12.05
CA THR A 537 5.25 -20.00 -11.60
C THR A 537 3.91 -20.02 -12.33
N ARG A 538 3.75 -21.07 -13.13
CA ARG A 538 2.48 -21.37 -13.74
C ARG A 538 1.50 -21.86 -12.67
N GLY A 539 0.24 -21.44 -12.76
CA GLY A 539 -0.85 -21.94 -11.92
C GLY A 539 -2.14 -22.00 -12.70
N GLN A 540 -2.73 -23.18 -12.75
CA GLN A 540 -4.06 -23.42 -13.32
C GLN A 540 -5.11 -23.40 -12.22
N VAL A 541 -6.23 -22.72 -12.48
CA VAL A 541 -7.42 -22.67 -11.64
C VAL A 541 -8.59 -23.20 -12.44
N GLU A 542 -9.34 -24.11 -11.84
CA GLU A 542 -10.53 -24.71 -12.42
C GLU A 542 -11.75 -23.84 -12.15
N ARG A 543 -12.68 -23.82 -13.11
CA ARG A 543 -14.04 -23.32 -12.98
C ARG A 543 -14.95 -24.53 -12.82
N VAL A 544 -15.36 -24.80 -11.59
CA VAL A 544 -16.11 -26.00 -11.22
C VAL A 544 -17.58 -25.64 -11.04
N HIS A 545 -18.46 -26.27 -11.81
CA HIS A 545 -19.90 -26.00 -11.70
C HIS A 545 -20.42 -26.41 -10.32
N GLU A 546 -21.20 -25.54 -9.68
CA GLU A 546 -21.81 -25.85 -8.39
C GLU A 546 -22.77 -27.04 -8.47
N GLN A 547 -22.85 -27.83 -7.41
CA GLN A 547 -23.80 -28.89 -7.20
C GLN A 547 -24.72 -28.52 -6.04
N THR A 548 -25.84 -29.23 -5.91
CA THR A 548 -26.79 -28.98 -4.81
C THR A 548 -26.14 -29.06 -3.44
N SER A 549 -25.16 -29.95 -3.30
CA SER A 549 -24.40 -30.14 -2.05
C SER A 549 -23.37 -29.02 -1.78
N SER A 550 -22.83 -28.35 -2.79
CA SER A 550 -21.78 -27.31 -2.66
C SER A 550 -22.32 -25.89 -2.72
N GLN A 551 -23.56 -25.67 -3.19
CA GLN A 551 -24.14 -24.32 -3.32
C GLN A 551 -24.21 -23.54 -1.98
N HIS A 552 -24.13 -24.23 -0.85
CA HIS A 552 -24.18 -23.65 0.49
C HIS A 552 -22.80 -23.20 1.01
N LEU A 553 -21.70 -23.51 0.31
CA LEU A 553 -20.38 -23.07 0.72
C LEU A 553 -20.35 -21.55 0.87
N SER A 554 -20.12 -21.08 2.10
CA SER A 554 -20.31 -19.67 2.48
C SER A 554 -19.02 -18.95 2.92
N THR A 555 -17.85 -19.57 2.77
CA THR A 555 -16.56 -18.96 3.04
C THR A 555 -15.49 -19.51 2.11
N VAL A 556 -14.40 -18.79 1.92
CA VAL A 556 -13.26 -19.31 1.14
C VAL A 556 -12.53 -20.37 1.96
N LEU A 557 -12.42 -21.57 1.41
CA LEU A 557 -11.60 -22.63 1.98
C LEU A 557 -10.17 -22.54 1.46
N CYS A 558 -9.18 -22.51 2.36
CA CYS A 558 -7.76 -22.52 2.02
C CYS A 558 -7.05 -23.67 2.73
N HIS A 559 -6.23 -24.39 1.96
CA HIS A 559 -5.36 -25.47 2.46
C HIS A 559 -4.08 -25.51 1.62
N LYS A 560 -3.80 -26.55 0.88
CA LYS A 560 -2.73 -26.59 -0.13
C LYS A 560 -3.11 -25.81 -1.41
N GLY A 561 -4.42 -25.73 -1.67
CA GLY A 561 -5.06 -24.88 -2.67
C GLY A 561 -6.12 -23.98 -2.03
N TYR A 562 -7.10 -23.52 -2.82
CA TYR A 562 -8.28 -22.80 -2.33
C TYR A 562 -9.55 -23.17 -3.13
N MET A 563 -10.69 -23.05 -2.48
CA MET A 563 -12.01 -23.15 -3.11
C MET A 563 -12.86 -21.99 -2.62
N THR A 564 -13.53 -21.29 -3.54
CA THR A 564 -14.38 -20.13 -3.23
C THR A 564 -15.86 -20.52 -3.17
N PRO A 565 -16.70 -19.76 -2.47
CA PRO A 565 -18.15 -19.76 -2.70
C PRO A 565 -18.47 -19.56 -4.19
N SER A 566 -19.65 -20.01 -4.61
CA SER A 566 -20.07 -19.94 -6.01
C SER A 566 -20.26 -18.50 -6.49
N LEU A 567 -19.80 -18.23 -7.70
CA LEU A 567 -20.07 -17.01 -8.48
C LEU A 567 -20.61 -17.45 -9.85
N ASN A 568 -21.81 -17.02 -10.21
CA ASN A 568 -22.45 -17.40 -11.47
C ASN A 568 -22.49 -18.93 -11.68
N GLN A 569 -22.89 -19.66 -10.64
CA GLN A 569 -22.98 -21.13 -10.62
C GLN A 569 -21.64 -21.88 -10.74
N HIS A 570 -20.49 -21.20 -10.47
CA HIS A 570 -19.20 -21.85 -10.51
C HIS A 570 -18.37 -21.49 -9.27
N HIS A 571 -17.65 -22.48 -8.75
CA HIS A 571 -16.58 -22.30 -7.78
C HIS A 571 -15.25 -22.14 -8.50
N ALA A 572 -14.37 -21.28 -8.01
CA ALA A 572 -12.96 -21.33 -8.39
C ALA A 572 -12.25 -22.36 -7.50
N LEU A 573 -11.60 -23.35 -8.12
CA LEU A 573 -10.89 -24.41 -7.43
C LEU A 573 -9.45 -24.48 -7.95
N GLY A 574 -8.46 -24.31 -7.09
CA GLY A 574 -7.04 -24.30 -7.48
C GLY A 574 -6.11 -23.95 -6.35
N SER A 575 -4.86 -23.77 -6.64
CA SER A 575 -4.24 -23.74 -7.95
C SER A 575 -3.02 -24.66 -7.98
N THR A 576 -2.70 -25.17 -9.16
CA THR A 576 -1.41 -25.82 -9.37
C THR A 576 -0.24 -24.84 -9.19
N TYR A 577 0.95 -25.38 -9.03
CA TYR A 577 2.17 -24.59 -8.79
C TYR A 577 3.35 -25.23 -9.53
N VAL A 578 3.52 -24.89 -10.81
CA VAL A 578 4.57 -25.43 -11.67
C VAL A 578 5.63 -24.35 -11.89
N LYS A 579 6.86 -24.60 -11.42
CA LYS A 579 7.97 -23.64 -11.51
C LYS A 579 8.53 -23.61 -12.93
N GLU A 580 8.93 -22.39 -13.35
CA GLU A 580 9.64 -22.11 -14.62
C GLU A 580 8.92 -22.63 -15.88
N ASP A 581 7.61 -22.83 -15.81
CA ASP A 581 6.76 -23.15 -16.95
C ASP A 581 6.01 -21.89 -17.39
N MET A 582 6.28 -21.41 -18.61
CA MET A 582 5.71 -20.17 -19.16
C MET A 582 4.51 -20.41 -20.09
N GLN A 583 4.09 -21.65 -20.26
CA GLN A 583 2.92 -21.97 -21.10
C GLN A 583 1.62 -21.62 -20.35
N THR A 584 0.61 -21.19 -21.09
CA THR A 584 -0.70 -20.80 -20.51
C THR A 584 -1.88 -21.63 -21.05
N ASP A 585 -1.56 -22.70 -21.80
CA ASP A 585 -2.55 -23.68 -22.27
C ASP A 585 -3.26 -24.37 -21.09
N TYR A 586 -4.54 -24.72 -21.25
CA TYR A 586 -5.25 -25.54 -20.27
C TYR A 586 -4.76 -27.00 -20.33
N ARG A 587 -4.54 -27.62 -19.16
CA ARG A 587 -4.07 -29.00 -19.05
C ARG A 587 -4.98 -29.85 -18.18
N ALA A 588 -5.58 -30.90 -18.75
CA ALA A 588 -6.43 -31.84 -18.02
C ALA A 588 -5.68 -32.58 -16.89
N SER A 589 -4.37 -32.78 -17.03
CA SER A 589 -3.52 -33.32 -15.96
C SER A 589 -3.44 -32.43 -14.73
N GLU A 590 -3.44 -31.12 -14.93
CA GLU A 590 -3.46 -30.15 -13.83
C GLU A 590 -4.83 -30.03 -13.18
N ALA A 591 -5.94 -30.23 -13.94
CA ALA A 591 -7.28 -30.35 -13.37
C ALA A 591 -7.38 -31.52 -12.38
N LYS A 592 -6.87 -32.69 -12.77
CA LYS A 592 -6.78 -33.86 -11.87
C LYS A 592 -5.95 -33.58 -10.63
N LEU A 593 -4.84 -32.85 -10.79
CA LEU A 593 -3.99 -32.46 -9.65
C LEU A 593 -4.71 -31.48 -8.72
N ASN A 594 -5.41 -30.48 -9.25
CA ASN A 594 -6.22 -29.55 -8.46
C ASN A 594 -7.27 -30.31 -7.65
N VAL A 595 -8.06 -31.20 -8.29
CA VAL A 595 -9.05 -32.04 -7.60
C VAL A 595 -8.38 -32.85 -6.49
N SER A 596 -7.30 -33.57 -6.78
CA SER A 596 -6.62 -34.40 -5.78
C SER A 596 -6.08 -33.62 -4.58
N MET A 597 -5.64 -32.38 -4.78
CA MET A 597 -5.21 -31.52 -3.66
C MET A 597 -6.36 -31.20 -2.71
N HIS A 598 -7.56 -31.00 -3.23
CA HIS A 598 -8.75 -30.69 -2.43
C HIS A 598 -9.30 -31.92 -1.72
N THR A 599 -9.52 -33.02 -2.43
CA THR A 599 -10.03 -34.28 -1.83
C THR A 599 -9.05 -34.84 -0.79
N ASN A 600 -7.74 -34.71 -0.97
CA ASN A 600 -6.75 -35.09 0.04
C ASN A 600 -6.72 -34.16 1.27
N ALA A 601 -7.06 -32.88 1.10
CA ALA A 601 -7.07 -31.91 2.20
C ALA A 601 -8.37 -31.95 3.01
N VAL A 602 -9.47 -32.35 2.39
CA VAL A 602 -10.81 -32.47 3.00
C VAL A 602 -11.37 -33.86 2.63
N PRO A 603 -10.80 -34.94 3.18
CA PRO A 603 -11.17 -36.29 2.78
C PRO A 603 -12.58 -36.70 3.30
N GLU A 604 -13.17 -37.65 2.63
CA GLU A 604 -14.45 -38.29 3.03
C GLU A 604 -15.63 -37.28 3.13
N GLN A 605 -15.63 -36.25 2.29
CA GLN A 605 -16.71 -35.26 2.22
C GLN A 605 -17.53 -35.45 0.94
N GLU A 606 -18.69 -36.04 1.05
CA GLU A 606 -19.60 -36.36 -0.05
C GLU A 606 -19.87 -35.13 -0.96
N TRP A 607 -20.07 -33.96 -0.37
CA TRP A 607 -20.32 -32.72 -1.11
C TRP A 607 -19.15 -32.33 -2.03
N LEU A 608 -17.90 -32.56 -1.58
CA LEU A 608 -16.71 -32.26 -2.36
C LEU A 608 -16.46 -33.31 -3.44
N ASP A 609 -16.70 -34.60 -3.11
CA ASP A 609 -16.53 -35.70 -4.04
C ASP A 609 -17.54 -35.58 -5.21
N GLU A 610 -18.78 -35.19 -4.95
CA GLU A 610 -19.79 -34.93 -5.97
C GLU A 610 -19.35 -33.84 -6.96
N VAL A 611 -18.95 -32.69 -6.45
CA VAL A 611 -18.48 -31.52 -7.23
C VAL A 611 -17.25 -31.87 -8.07
N THR A 612 -16.26 -32.51 -7.48
CA THR A 612 -14.99 -32.82 -8.15
C THR A 612 -15.11 -33.93 -9.17
N THR A 613 -15.96 -34.94 -8.93
CA THR A 613 -16.26 -36.00 -9.88
C THR A 613 -16.98 -35.45 -11.12
N ALA A 614 -18.02 -34.65 -10.93
CA ALA A 614 -18.73 -34.01 -12.04
C ALA A 614 -17.77 -33.13 -12.89
N HIS A 615 -16.85 -32.40 -12.26
CA HIS A 615 -15.85 -31.61 -12.98
C HIS A 615 -14.91 -32.48 -13.82
N LEU A 616 -14.37 -33.57 -13.26
CA LEU A 616 -13.45 -34.47 -13.98
C LEU A 616 -14.13 -35.22 -15.13
N GLU A 617 -15.39 -35.60 -14.98
CA GLU A 617 -16.17 -36.18 -16.06
C GLU A 617 -16.35 -35.19 -17.22
N ALA A 618 -16.66 -33.94 -16.91
CA ALA A 618 -16.77 -32.88 -17.91
C ALA A 618 -15.43 -32.62 -18.64
N VAL A 619 -14.30 -32.59 -17.90
CA VAL A 619 -12.96 -32.47 -18.50
C VAL A 619 -12.60 -33.67 -19.39
N ALA A 620 -13.02 -34.90 -18.99
CA ALA A 620 -12.76 -36.11 -19.78
C ALA A 620 -13.53 -36.10 -21.09
N GLN A 621 -14.79 -35.63 -21.11
CA GLN A 621 -15.61 -35.52 -22.31
C GLN A 621 -15.02 -34.61 -23.38
N ASP A 622 -14.35 -33.51 -22.96
CA ASP A 622 -13.71 -32.56 -23.88
C ASP A 622 -12.40 -33.10 -24.47
N THR A 623 -11.79 -34.12 -23.85
CA THR A 623 -10.53 -34.74 -24.33
C THR A 623 -10.74 -35.89 -25.31
N VAL A 624 -12.00 -36.37 -25.51
CA VAL A 624 -12.31 -37.41 -26.50
C VAL A 624 -12.33 -36.81 -27.90
N PRO A 625 -11.51 -37.29 -28.85
CA PRO A 625 -11.54 -36.78 -30.22
C PRO A 625 -12.86 -37.12 -30.87
N HIS A 626 -13.83 -36.23 -30.89
CA HIS A 626 -14.94 -36.31 -31.81
C HIS A 626 -14.42 -36.06 -33.21
N SER A 627 -14.45 -37.07 -34.04
CA SER A 627 -13.87 -37.13 -35.40
C SER A 627 -14.37 -36.06 -36.39
N LYS A 628 -15.12 -35.05 -35.95
CA LYS A 628 -15.62 -33.94 -36.78
C LYS A 628 -15.78 -32.58 -36.06
N ARG A 629 -15.41 -32.43 -34.81
CA ARG A 629 -15.35 -31.07 -34.17
C ARG A 629 -13.90 -30.74 -33.82
N LYS A 630 -13.31 -29.73 -34.46
CA LYS A 630 -12.17 -29.02 -33.90
C LYS A 630 -12.68 -28.48 -32.56
N ALA A 631 -12.26 -29.09 -31.44
CA ALA A 631 -12.50 -28.50 -30.11
C ALA A 631 -12.02 -27.06 -30.17
N LYS A 632 -12.95 -26.14 -30.13
CA LYS A 632 -12.59 -24.71 -30.19
C LYS A 632 -11.84 -24.41 -28.89
N LYS A 633 -10.76 -23.68 -29.00
CA LYS A 633 -9.99 -23.13 -27.87
C LYS A 633 -10.94 -22.56 -26.78
N GLN A 634 -12.11 -22.10 -27.18
CA GLN A 634 -13.20 -21.56 -26.40
C GLN A 634 -13.86 -22.55 -25.43
N ASP A 635 -13.88 -23.86 -25.75
CA ASP A 635 -14.54 -24.88 -24.90
C ASP A 635 -13.68 -25.20 -23.66
N PHE A 636 -12.34 -25.13 -23.79
CA PHE A 636 -11.39 -25.28 -22.68
C PHE A 636 -11.34 -24.03 -21.77
N GLU A 637 -11.51 -22.83 -22.31
CA GLU A 637 -11.58 -21.58 -21.52
C GLU A 637 -12.81 -21.54 -20.60
N GLN A 638 -13.82 -22.35 -20.86
CA GLN A 638 -14.98 -22.50 -19.96
C GLN A 638 -14.70 -23.39 -18.74
N ARG A 639 -13.65 -24.24 -18.78
CA ARG A 639 -13.32 -25.19 -17.69
C ARG A 639 -12.33 -24.65 -16.68
N GLY A 640 -11.58 -23.64 -17.04
CA GLY A 640 -10.56 -23.04 -16.20
C GLY A 640 -9.50 -22.33 -17.02
N ARG A 641 -8.51 -21.78 -16.35
CA ARG A 641 -7.41 -21.06 -17.00
C ARG A 641 -6.10 -21.25 -16.27
N ALA A 642 -5.01 -21.13 -17.02
CA ALA A 642 -3.68 -21.06 -16.47
C ALA A 642 -3.05 -19.67 -16.70
N ALA A 643 -2.23 -19.23 -15.76
CA ALA A 643 -1.52 -17.97 -15.85
C ALA A 643 -0.15 -18.06 -15.15
N ILE A 644 0.76 -17.17 -15.55
CA ILE A 644 2.12 -17.10 -15.00
C ILE A 644 2.18 -16.02 -13.93
N ARG A 645 2.57 -16.43 -12.73
CA ARG A 645 2.81 -15.54 -11.59
C ARG A 645 4.28 -15.17 -11.55
N CYS A 646 4.57 -13.88 -11.42
CA CYS A 646 5.92 -13.38 -11.16
C CYS A 646 6.10 -13.16 -9.66
N SER A 647 7.11 -13.76 -9.07
CA SER A 647 7.48 -13.62 -7.67
C SER A 647 8.98 -13.39 -7.52
N THR A 648 9.41 -13.08 -6.32
CA THR A 648 10.81 -12.94 -5.91
C THR A 648 11.21 -14.09 -4.99
N PRO A 649 12.50 -14.35 -4.77
CA PRO A 649 12.95 -15.43 -3.88
C PRO A 649 12.44 -15.34 -2.44
N ASP A 650 12.24 -14.13 -1.94
CA ASP A 650 11.74 -13.87 -0.58
C ASP A 650 10.20 -13.69 -0.53
N HIS A 651 9.52 -13.87 -1.65
CA HIS A 651 8.06 -13.77 -1.80
C HIS A 651 7.49 -12.39 -1.42
N LEU A 652 8.31 -11.33 -1.39
CA LEU A 652 7.88 -9.97 -1.22
C LEU A 652 7.85 -9.23 -2.56
N PRO A 653 6.92 -8.30 -2.77
CA PRO A 653 6.91 -7.42 -3.93
C PRO A 653 8.21 -6.65 -4.09
N THR A 654 8.43 -6.14 -5.28
CA THR A 654 9.54 -5.24 -5.61
C THR A 654 8.96 -3.90 -6.04
N VAL A 655 9.26 -2.84 -5.28
CA VAL A 655 8.62 -1.52 -5.41
C VAL A 655 9.67 -0.42 -5.29
N GLY A 656 9.74 0.47 -6.28
CA GLY A 656 10.65 1.62 -6.29
C GLY A 656 11.32 1.86 -7.63
N GLY A 657 12.36 2.69 -7.66
CA GLY A 657 13.16 2.93 -8.86
C GLY A 657 13.89 1.67 -9.33
N VAL A 658 14.02 1.50 -10.63
CA VAL A 658 14.80 0.39 -11.20
C VAL A 658 16.28 0.62 -10.89
N PRO A 659 16.97 -0.28 -10.16
CA PRO A 659 18.36 -0.04 -9.74
C PRO A 659 19.33 -0.04 -10.94
N ASP A 660 20.33 0.82 -10.89
CA ASP A 660 21.50 0.73 -11.78
C ASP A 660 22.51 -0.22 -11.13
N ILE A 661 22.39 -1.52 -11.44
CA ILE A 661 23.15 -2.57 -10.75
C ILE A 661 24.64 -2.48 -11.04
N GLU A 662 25.07 -2.12 -12.25
CA GLU A 662 26.50 -2.06 -12.59
C GLU A 662 27.20 -0.94 -11.81
N ASN A 663 26.64 0.27 -11.77
CA ASN A 663 27.17 1.36 -10.97
C ASN A 663 27.17 1.04 -9.48
N GLN A 664 26.11 0.40 -9.01
CA GLN A 664 25.98 0.05 -7.58
C GLN A 664 26.94 -1.07 -7.15
N LYS A 665 27.26 -2.05 -8.02
CA LYS A 665 28.29 -3.05 -7.73
C LYS A 665 29.63 -2.40 -7.41
N ALA A 666 30.06 -1.42 -8.20
CA ALA A 666 31.31 -0.71 -7.97
C ALA A 666 31.24 0.14 -6.66
N ARG A 667 30.16 0.88 -6.44
CA ARG A 667 30.01 1.78 -5.29
C ARG A 667 29.89 1.06 -3.96
N PHE A 668 29.29 -0.11 -3.95
CA PHE A 668 28.97 -0.90 -2.75
C PHE A 668 29.83 -2.19 -2.63
N ALA A 669 30.90 -2.30 -3.42
CA ALA A 669 31.75 -3.49 -3.48
C ALA A 669 32.32 -3.93 -2.12
N ASP A 670 32.45 -3.04 -1.15
CA ASP A 670 33.02 -3.33 0.16
C ASP A 670 32.00 -3.44 1.31
N LEU A 671 30.68 -3.57 1.00
CA LEU A 671 29.64 -3.76 2.01
C LEU A 671 29.92 -4.96 2.95
N TYR A 672 30.58 -5.99 2.47
CA TYR A 672 30.99 -7.15 3.29
C TYR A 672 31.96 -6.78 4.43
N LYS A 673 32.60 -5.62 4.38
CA LYS A 673 33.52 -5.13 5.44
C LYS A 673 32.78 -4.52 6.61
N ALA A 674 31.45 -4.44 6.58
CA ALA A 674 30.61 -3.88 7.64
C ALA A 674 31.05 -2.50 8.13
N LYS A 675 31.49 -1.61 7.21
CA LYS A 675 31.81 -0.23 7.52
C LYS A 675 30.57 0.51 8.02
N PRO A 676 30.72 1.64 8.76
CA PRO A 676 29.60 2.47 9.13
C PRO A 676 28.71 2.81 7.93
N THR A 677 27.41 2.62 8.05
CA THR A 677 26.45 2.80 6.96
C THR A 677 26.40 4.25 6.44
N ALA A 678 26.69 5.24 7.31
CA ALA A 678 26.83 6.64 6.96
C ALA A 678 27.98 6.92 5.95
N SER A 679 28.92 5.99 5.77
CA SER A 679 30.00 6.13 4.79
C SER A 679 29.58 5.79 3.35
N TYR A 680 28.36 5.25 3.16
CA TYR A 680 27.85 4.88 1.84
C TYR A 680 26.89 5.93 1.29
N PRO A 681 26.96 6.22 -0.02
CA PRO A 681 26.04 7.15 -0.66
C PRO A 681 24.62 6.55 -0.84
N ILE A 682 23.69 7.40 -1.24
CA ILE A 682 22.36 6.95 -1.72
C ILE A 682 22.53 6.09 -2.97
N SER A 683 21.67 5.08 -3.12
CA SER A 683 21.64 4.21 -4.30
C SER A 683 21.34 4.96 -5.58
N GLU A 684 21.99 4.56 -6.67
CA GLU A 684 21.68 5.05 -8.01
C GLU A 684 20.67 4.13 -8.70
N HIS A 685 19.79 4.75 -9.46
CA HIS A 685 18.71 4.06 -10.16
C HIS A 685 18.64 4.57 -11.60
N THR A 686 18.12 3.74 -12.49
CA THR A 686 17.77 4.17 -13.84
C THR A 686 16.82 5.36 -13.75
N GLN A 687 17.21 6.46 -14.33
CA GLN A 687 16.45 7.72 -14.21
C GLN A 687 15.05 7.53 -14.76
N ARG A 688 14.04 8.05 -14.05
CA ARG A 688 12.63 8.09 -14.47
C ARG A 688 11.97 6.73 -14.72
N VAL A 689 12.62 5.62 -14.34
CA VAL A 689 12.05 4.28 -14.47
C VAL A 689 11.80 3.68 -13.10
N PHE A 690 10.56 3.29 -12.89
CA PHE A 690 10.10 2.69 -11.66
C PHE A 690 9.50 1.30 -11.92
N MET A 691 9.34 0.51 -10.86
CA MET A 691 8.74 -0.80 -10.96
C MET A 691 7.80 -1.10 -9.78
N LEU A 692 6.73 -1.82 -10.09
CA LEU A 692 5.87 -2.49 -9.15
C LEU A 692 5.56 -3.89 -9.67
N THR A 693 6.30 -4.89 -9.20
CA THR A 693 6.21 -6.26 -9.71
C THR A 693 6.52 -7.29 -8.62
N GLY A 694 6.55 -8.57 -8.98
CA GLY A 694 6.87 -9.62 -8.03
C GLY A 694 5.74 -9.93 -7.02
N LEU A 695 4.49 -9.59 -7.32
CA LEU A 695 3.34 -9.77 -6.43
C LEU A 695 2.96 -11.24 -6.17
N GLY A 696 3.50 -12.17 -6.96
CA GLY A 696 3.24 -13.61 -6.85
C GLY A 696 1.75 -13.95 -6.92
N SER A 697 1.28 -14.70 -5.94
CA SER A 697 -0.15 -15.06 -5.79
C SER A 697 -0.92 -14.10 -4.87
N ARG A 698 -0.33 -12.96 -4.46
CA ARG A 698 -0.87 -12.06 -3.44
C ARG A 698 -1.19 -10.65 -3.98
N GLY A 699 -1.36 -10.50 -5.28
CA GLY A 699 -1.64 -9.22 -5.92
C GLY A 699 -2.87 -8.51 -5.34
N LEU A 700 -3.97 -9.21 -5.10
CA LEU A 700 -5.16 -8.66 -4.44
C LEU A 700 -4.86 -8.05 -3.06
N THR A 701 -3.98 -8.67 -2.30
CA THR A 701 -3.62 -8.21 -0.96
C THR A 701 -2.60 -7.08 -0.99
N THR A 702 -1.60 -7.15 -1.88
CA THR A 702 -0.43 -6.28 -1.80
C THR A 702 -0.47 -5.09 -2.78
N ALA A 703 -1.10 -5.21 -3.95
CA ALA A 703 -1.05 -4.16 -4.97
C ALA A 703 -1.53 -2.78 -4.48
N PRO A 704 -2.61 -2.63 -3.68
CA PRO A 704 -3.06 -1.31 -3.27
C PRO A 704 -2.05 -0.53 -2.42
N LEU A 705 -1.44 -1.19 -1.42
CA LEU A 705 -0.44 -0.53 -0.57
C LEU A 705 0.87 -0.31 -1.33
N MET A 706 1.25 -1.22 -2.22
CA MET A 706 2.47 -1.08 -3.03
C MET A 706 2.34 0.05 -4.06
N ALA A 707 1.17 0.22 -4.66
CA ALA A 707 0.89 1.36 -5.54
C ALA A 707 0.93 2.69 -4.79
N GLU A 708 0.30 2.75 -3.60
CA GLU A 708 0.36 3.91 -2.72
C GLU A 708 1.81 4.24 -2.33
N LEU A 709 2.62 3.22 -1.96
CA LEU A 709 4.02 3.38 -1.64
C LEU A 709 4.81 3.97 -2.81
N LEU A 710 4.66 3.40 -4.01
CA LEU A 710 5.42 3.85 -5.17
C LEU A 710 5.07 5.30 -5.54
N VAL A 711 3.79 5.65 -5.54
CA VAL A 711 3.36 7.01 -5.88
C VAL A 711 3.78 8.01 -4.80
N SER A 712 3.72 7.63 -3.50
CA SER A 712 4.27 8.47 -2.42
C SER A 712 5.77 8.71 -2.57
N GLN A 713 6.55 7.71 -3.03
CA GLN A 713 7.98 7.88 -3.34
C GLN A 713 8.21 8.87 -4.50
N ILE A 714 7.43 8.74 -5.57
CA ILE A 714 7.50 9.64 -6.75
C ILE A 714 7.19 11.09 -6.34
N CYS A 715 6.20 11.29 -5.47
CA CYS A 715 5.73 12.61 -5.05
C CYS A 715 6.48 13.22 -3.85
N LYS A 716 7.47 12.57 -3.28
CA LYS A 716 8.15 12.98 -2.03
C LYS A 716 7.19 13.14 -0.84
N GLU A 717 6.16 12.34 -0.79
CA GLU A 717 5.17 12.34 0.31
C GLU A 717 5.64 11.45 1.48
N PRO A 718 5.05 11.58 2.68
CA PRO A 718 5.23 10.58 3.74
C PRO A 718 4.94 9.17 3.23
N LEU A 719 5.80 8.21 3.53
CA LEU A 719 5.65 6.84 3.04
C LEU A 719 4.70 6.04 3.94
N PRO A 720 3.87 5.12 3.38
CA PRO A 720 2.83 4.42 4.13
C PRO A 720 3.33 3.24 4.96
N LEU A 721 4.63 3.04 5.05
CA LEU A 721 5.28 1.94 5.76
C LEU A 721 6.53 2.42 6.49
N GLN A 722 6.86 1.75 7.59
CA GLN A 722 8.08 1.97 8.35
C GLN A 722 9.32 1.46 7.60
N ASN A 723 10.49 2.07 7.85
CA ASN A 723 11.75 1.81 7.15
C ASN A 723 12.16 0.33 7.06
N PRO A 724 12.03 -0.54 8.08
CA PRO A 724 12.38 -1.95 7.94
C PRO A 724 11.56 -2.67 6.85
N LEU A 725 10.30 -2.29 6.68
CA LEU A 725 9.43 -2.85 5.65
C LEU A 725 9.74 -2.26 4.27
N LEU A 726 10.07 -0.97 4.20
CA LEU A 726 10.51 -0.31 2.98
C LEU A 726 11.80 -0.96 2.42
N ASN A 727 12.77 -1.21 3.29
CA ASN A 727 14.03 -1.88 2.93
C ASN A 727 13.78 -3.28 2.36
N ALA A 728 12.80 -4.01 2.92
CA ALA A 728 12.43 -5.34 2.45
C ALA A 728 11.71 -5.36 1.09
N LEU A 729 11.14 -4.24 0.67
CA LEU A 729 10.45 -4.06 -0.61
C LEU A 729 11.33 -3.43 -1.69
N ASN A 730 12.47 -2.86 -1.30
CA ASN A 730 13.36 -2.14 -2.20
C ASN A 730 13.92 -3.06 -3.30
N PRO A 731 13.89 -2.64 -4.58
CA PRO A 731 14.43 -3.43 -5.69
C PRO A 731 15.90 -3.81 -5.53
N ASN A 732 16.67 -2.98 -4.85
CA ASN A 732 18.10 -3.14 -4.64
C ASN A 732 18.48 -4.23 -3.61
N ARG A 733 17.51 -4.72 -2.84
CA ARG A 733 17.76 -5.64 -1.71
C ARG A 733 18.50 -6.92 -2.07
N PHE A 734 18.33 -7.41 -3.29
CA PHE A 734 19.01 -8.63 -3.75
C PHE A 734 20.49 -8.40 -4.03
N LEU A 735 20.82 -7.30 -4.73
CA LEU A 735 22.20 -6.89 -4.96
C LEU A 735 22.94 -6.66 -3.64
N LEU A 736 22.33 -5.89 -2.74
CA LEU A 736 22.94 -5.57 -1.44
C LEU A 736 23.21 -6.82 -0.61
N ARG A 737 22.26 -7.78 -0.58
CA ARG A 737 22.45 -9.08 0.10
C ARG A 737 23.60 -9.89 -0.53
N ALA A 738 23.67 -9.93 -1.85
CA ALA A 738 24.74 -10.66 -2.56
C ALA A 738 26.11 -10.04 -2.28
N LEU A 739 26.24 -8.71 -2.29
CA LEU A 739 27.48 -8.01 -1.95
C LEU A 739 27.90 -8.23 -0.49
N ILE A 740 26.96 -8.18 0.45
CA ILE A 740 27.25 -8.48 1.88
C ILE A 740 27.76 -9.90 2.06
N ARG A 741 27.24 -10.87 1.29
CA ARG A 741 27.60 -12.28 1.36
C ARG A 741 28.81 -12.66 0.51
N ARG A 742 29.36 -11.74 -0.27
CA ARG A 742 30.42 -12.01 -1.28
C ARG A 742 30.01 -13.03 -2.34
N GLU A 743 28.78 -12.97 -2.78
CA GLU A 743 28.23 -13.84 -3.82
C GLU A 743 28.40 -13.22 -5.23
N LEU A 744 28.88 -11.96 -5.29
CA LEU A 744 29.15 -11.17 -6.51
C LEU A 744 30.57 -10.62 -6.48
#